data_c5dcb97cf1f380f9e66fa75908e230bb
#
_entry.id   c5dcb97cf1f380f9e66fa75908e230bb
#
_cell.length_a   1.000
_cell.length_b   1.000
_cell.length_c   1.000
_cell.angle_alpha   90.00
_cell.angle_beta   90.00
_cell.angle_gamma   90.00
#
_symmetry.space_group_name_H-M   'P 1'
#
loop_
_entity.id
_entity.type
_entity.pdbx_description
1 polymer ?
#
loop_
_entity_poly.entity_id
_entity_poly.type
_entity_poly.pdbx_seq_one_letter_code
_entity_poly.pdbx_strand_id
1 'polypeptide(L)'
;MAENRIQYSNRNYDEIRNSLVEVTKRYYNNIYNSLNDASIGQWMIDLNSDIFDTLMYAIDRAYQETSIDSANNRASLLNIARSLGVKIPGPKSALVEVELSCILPLNTSAVVGSDNNQAVADESYAPFIKRGSLFSDGRNTFELLEDVDFKTQFDSNGMSNRQIIPRRNSNGEIVSYKYKKLATATAGQSKIYKRFVTDSDIEPFFTVTLQDTNILGVESIIIKQGRTLSSNPATAEFFVDRESYEDKEGKPVQRFFEVDNLVDQYRFGYEEQEVSSADGKYTYYSPVWDVIDAIEVDGTLEPIRVAARGKWKRLKNKFVTEYADNGYLNITFGSGLCNRYGTIPDSAAQYTQYRMSRMEANDYLGVLPEPNTTMYVLYRTGGGEISNIGANTLTNILSLSVAIDGNCNDADDSRKKAAVRNSIEVTNPSQSYGGKDAPTNEEIRFMTKYISAAQNRCVTLSDYYARLMEMPAKYGLPFRVGVVEENNKVIIYSLGLDADGRLTSLLSERVAENMKEYLSNYRMINDFVEIRSGRIINIAFEVDIYVEKSYDKSEVSKRIIDLVREYMDIRKHQMGEDIFIGDLEKEISKLDGVQNLIELRCYNKVGNGYSDTQISQQLVTNTDSTYPSDEIDLRESDKTLFSEAGCLYEVKYPNDVQVNIKER
;
A
#
# COMPACT_ATOMS: atom_id res chain seq x y z
N MET A 1 27.99 -17.34 -5.78
CA MET A 1 28.55 -16.18 -6.50
C MET A 1 29.96 -15.97 -5.99
N ALA A 2 30.96 -15.90 -6.86
CA ALA A 2 32.33 -15.62 -6.46
C ALA A 2 32.34 -14.19 -5.86
N GLU A 3 32.77 -14.07 -4.61
CA GLU A 3 33.06 -12.78 -4.00
C GLU A 3 34.06 -12.04 -4.91
N ASN A 4 33.61 -10.99 -5.57
CA ASN A 4 34.51 -10.06 -6.26
C ASN A 4 35.31 -9.31 -5.18
N ARG A 5 36.38 -9.91 -4.71
CA ARG A 5 37.35 -9.26 -3.82
C ARG A 5 38.12 -8.24 -4.65
N ILE A 6 37.74 -7.00 -4.54
CA ILE A 6 38.56 -5.92 -5.09
C ILE A 6 39.76 -5.78 -4.14
N GLN A 7 40.92 -6.17 -4.60
CA GLN A 7 42.18 -5.92 -3.89
C GLN A 7 42.72 -4.57 -4.37
N TYR A 8 42.69 -3.58 -3.51
CA TYR A 8 43.31 -2.27 -3.76
C TYR A 8 44.79 -2.28 -3.46
N SER A 9 45.24 -3.15 -2.53
CA SER A 9 46.65 -3.39 -2.24
C SER A 9 47.05 -4.71 -2.88
N ASN A 10 47.98 -4.64 -3.82
CA ASN A 10 48.57 -5.83 -4.47
C ASN A 10 49.56 -6.59 -3.59
N ARG A 11 49.52 -6.42 -2.26
CA ARG A 11 50.46 -7.03 -1.32
C ARG A 11 49.74 -8.05 -0.47
N ASN A 12 50.17 -9.30 -0.60
CA ASN A 12 49.78 -10.41 0.26
C ASN A 12 50.89 -10.73 1.27
N TYR A 13 50.63 -11.64 2.20
CA TYR A 13 51.57 -12.07 3.24
C TYR A 13 52.99 -12.35 2.68
N ASP A 14 53.10 -13.11 1.60
CA ASP A 14 54.39 -13.50 1.02
C ASP A 14 55.17 -12.31 0.45
N GLU A 15 54.51 -11.37 -0.18
CA GLU A 15 55.15 -10.14 -0.72
C GLU A 15 55.63 -9.24 0.41
N ILE A 16 54.82 -9.07 1.47
CA ILE A 16 55.19 -8.29 2.65
C ILE A 16 56.40 -8.96 3.34
N ARG A 17 56.31 -10.25 3.56
CA ARG A 17 57.39 -11.05 4.14
C ARG A 17 58.69 -10.93 3.36
N ASN A 18 58.65 -11.13 2.08
CA ASN A 18 59.81 -11.02 1.20
C ASN A 18 60.43 -9.62 1.23
N SER A 19 59.57 -8.55 1.22
CA SER A 19 60.02 -7.18 1.35
C SER A 19 60.72 -6.91 2.69
N LEU A 20 60.17 -7.43 3.79
CA LEU A 20 60.82 -7.30 5.12
C LEU A 20 62.13 -8.05 5.22
N VAL A 21 62.22 -9.23 4.62
CA VAL A 21 63.47 -10.02 4.51
C VAL A 21 64.51 -9.27 3.71
N GLU A 22 64.13 -8.64 2.55
CA GLU A 22 65.06 -7.85 1.74
C GLU A 22 65.54 -6.62 2.50
N VAL A 23 64.67 -5.88 3.19
CA VAL A 23 65.03 -4.75 4.00
C VAL A 23 66.00 -5.14 5.11
N THR A 24 65.70 -6.25 5.80
CA THR A 24 66.56 -6.79 6.86
C THR A 24 67.94 -7.16 6.36
N LYS A 25 68.04 -7.86 5.20
CA LYS A 25 69.31 -8.21 4.55
C LYS A 25 70.08 -6.98 4.10
N ARG A 26 69.39 -5.92 3.60
CA ARG A 26 70.06 -4.73 3.07
C ARG A 26 70.63 -3.85 4.16
N TYR A 27 69.96 -3.68 5.29
CA TYR A 27 70.34 -2.71 6.32
C TYR A 27 70.98 -3.32 7.57
N TYR A 28 70.72 -4.61 7.85
CA TYR A 28 71.11 -5.29 9.07
C TYR A 28 71.91 -6.58 8.86
N ASN A 29 72.56 -6.72 7.68
CA ASN A 29 73.28 -7.91 7.27
C ASN A 29 74.36 -8.35 8.25
N ASN A 30 74.98 -7.41 9.00
CA ASN A 30 75.98 -7.70 9.99
C ASN A 30 75.44 -8.19 11.32
N ILE A 31 74.15 -8.06 11.58
CA ILE A 31 73.51 -8.45 12.84
C ILE A 31 72.67 -9.71 12.70
N TYR A 32 72.02 -9.92 11.55
CA TYR A 32 71.16 -11.05 11.25
C TYR A 32 71.57 -11.78 9.99
N ASN A 33 72.62 -12.65 10.12
CA ASN A 33 73.17 -13.38 9.00
C ASN A 33 72.43 -14.70 8.67
N SER A 34 71.59 -15.19 9.55
CA SER A 34 70.80 -16.40 9.30
C SER A 34 69.35 -16.19 9.68
N LEU A 35 68.51 -16.04 8.69
CA LEU A 35 67.06 -16.04 8.82
C LEU A 35 66.59 -17.50 8.59
N ASN A 36 66.82 -18.36 9.58
CA ASN A 36 66.29 -19.72 9.59
C ASN A 36 64.93 -19.72 10.25
N ASP A 37 64.06 -20.61 9.87
CA ASP A 37 62.67 -20.72 10.35
C ASP A 37 62.53 -20.86 11.88
N ALA A 38 63.63 -21.29 12.55
CA ALA A 38 63.72 -21.38 14.00
C ALA A 38 64.33 -20.15 14.69
N SER A 39 64.64 -19.06 13.95
CA SER A 39 65.23 -17.87 14.54
C SER A 39 64.18 -16.90 15.05
N ILE A 40 64.47 -16.22 16.17
CA ILE A 40 63.58 -15.17 16.71
C ILE A 40 63.36 -14.02 15.69
N GLY A 41 64.36 -13.73 14.86
CA GLY A 41 64.30 -12.69 13.85
C GLY A 41 63.30 -13.08 12.72
N GLN A 42 63.32 -14.35 12.29
CA GLN A 42 62.35 -14.83 11.32
C GLN A 42 60.92 -14.83 11.87
N TRP A 43 60.75 -15.30 13.13
CA TRP A 43 59.45 -15.26 13.79
C TRP A 43 58.92 -13.83 13.91
N MET A 44 59.74 -12.83 14.20
CA MET A 44 59.34 -11.44 14.21
C MET A 44 58.93 -10.90 12.85
N ILE A 45 59.61 -11.31 11.75
CA ILE A 45 59.25 -10.94 10.39
C ILE A 45 57.94 -11.60 10.04
N ASP A 46 57.73 -12.85 10.34
CA ASP A 46 56.50 -13.58 10.02
C ASP A 46 55.33 -13.00 10.81
N LEU A 47 55.48 -12.69 12.10
CA LEU A 47 54.47 -12.03 12.92
C LEU A 47 54.08 -10.62 12.38
N ASN A 48 55.10 -9.82 12.02
CA ASN A 48 54.82 -8.49 11.44
C ASN A 48 54.16 -8.62 10.08
N SER A 49 54.54 -9.62 9.27
CA SER A 49 53.89 -9.87 7.97
C SER A 49 52.42 -10.25 8.10
N ASP A 50 52.08 -11.06 9.10
CA ASP A 50 50.68 -11.43 9.40
C ASP A 50 49.87 -10.20 9.89
N ILE A 51 50.45 -9.40 10.77
CA ILE A 51 49.85 -8.16 11.24
C ILE A 51 49.57 -7.17 10.07
N PHE A 52 50.56 -7.00 9.18
CA PHE A 52 50.42 -6.14 8.02
C PHE A 52 49.41 -6.68 7.02
N ASP A 53 49.35 -7.97 6.76
CA ASP A 53 48.35 -8.59 5.90
C ASP A 53 46.95 -8.40 6.46
N THR A 54 46.77 -8.62 7.77
CA THR A 54 45.49 -8.33 8.47
C THR A 54 45.11 -6.87 8.39
N LEU A 55 46.05 -5.92 8.56
CA LEU A 55 45.82 -4.49 8.43
C LEU A 55 45.44 -4.11 6.99
N MET A 56 46.12 -4.65 5.98
CA MET A 56 45.79 -4.39 4.58
C MET A 56 44.41 -4.93 4.23
N TYR A 57 44.07 -6.12 4.71
CA TYR A 57 42.72 -6.65 4.58
C TYR A 57 41.66 -5.75 5.21
N ALA A 58 41.93 -5.22 6.43
CA ALA A 58 41.01 -4.31 7.10
C ALA A 58 40.86 -2.97 6.35
N ILE A 59 41.95 -2.46 5.78
CA ILE A 59 41.94 -1.23 4.93
C ILE A 59 41.14 -1.48 3.65
N ASP A 60 41.41 -2.57 2.93
CA ASP A 60 40.69 -2.92 1.71
C ASP A 60 39.20 -3.07 1.98
N ARG A 61 38.85 -3.74 3.07
CA ARG A 61 37.45 -3.89 3.49
C ARG A 61 36.81 -2.54 3.85
N ALA A 62 37.52 -1.71 4.61
CA ALA A 62 37.02 -0.37 4.94
C ALA A 62 36.79 0.48 3.67
N TYR A 63 37.68 0.38 2.71
CA TYR A 63 37.54 1.08 1.44
C TYR A 63 36.38 0.53 0.58
N GLN A 64 36.19 -0.79 0.53
CA GLN A 64 35.04 -1.42 -0.14
C GLN A 64 33.71 -0.92 0.41
N GLU A 65 33.62 -0.70 1.73
CA GLU A 65 32.40 -0.22 2.40
C GLU A 65 32.08 1.25 2.13
N THR A 66 32.95 2.00 1.47
CA THR A 66 32.69 3.42 1.09
C THR A 66 31.95 3.59 -0.23
N SER A 67 31.92 2.58 -1.07
CA SER A 67 31.28 2.62 -2.38
C SER A 67 30.01 1.77 -2.40
N ILE A 68 28.95 2.30 -3.03
CA ILE A 68 27.67 1.59 -3.16
C ILE A 68 27.81 0.27 -3.93
N ASP A 69 28.75 0.21 -4.88
CA ASP A 69 28.93 -0.98 -5.72
C ASP A 69 29.61 -2.13 -5.00
N SER A 70 30.46 -1.84 -4.04
CA SER A 70 31.30 -2.80 -3.34
C SER A 70 30.92 -3.02 -1.87
N ALA A 71 30.14 -2.14 -1.26
CA ALA A 71 29.72 -2.26 0.13
C ALA A 71 28.87 -3.52 0.36
N ASN A 72 29.21 -4.33 1.34
CA ASN A 72 28.49 -5.55 1.70
C ASN A 72 27.74 -5.42 3.03
N ASN A 73 28.19 -4.52 3.89
CA ASN A 73 27.53 -4.29 5.18
C ASN A 73 26.25 -3.48 4.98
N ARG A 74 25.13 -3.97 5.53
CA ARG A 74 23.83 -3.28 5.48
C ARG A 74 23.90 -1.86 6.06
N ALA A 75 24.61 -1.67 7.18
CA ALA A 75 24.78 -0.36 7.79
C ALA A 75 25.49 0.64 6.84
N SER A 76 26.53 0.18 6.13
CA SER A 76 27.26 1.01 5.16
C SER A 76 26.34 1.38 3.98
N LEU A 77 25.58 0.44 3.45
CA LEU A 77 24.60 0.68 2.36
C LEU A 77 23.51 1.68 2.78
N LEU A 78 22.94 1.52 3.98
CA LEU A 78 21.95 2.46 4.51
C LEU A 78 22.53 3.86 4.71
N ASN A 79 23.78 3.98 5.18
CA ASN A 79 24.45 5.27 5.35
C ASN A 79 24.73 5.93 4.00
N ILE A 80 25.16 5.18 3.00
CA ILE A 80 25.36 5.68 1.63
C ILE A 80 24.01 6.14 1.04
N ALA A 81 22.96 5.33 1.15
CA ALA A 81 21.62 5.70 0.69
C ALA A 81 21.13 7.00 1.34
N ARG A 82 21.31 7.11 2.66
CA ARG A 82 20.98 8.32 3.42
C ARG A 82 21.78 9.55 2.96
N SER A 83 23.08 9.39 2.71
CA SER A 83 23.92 10.49 2.23
C SER A 83 23.52 10.99 0.84
N LEU A 84 22.90 10.12 0.03
CA LEU A 84 22.34 10.44 -1.29
C LEU A 84 20.87 10.89 -1.22
N GLY A 85 20.29 11.00 -0.02
CA GLY A 85 18.89 11.44 0.16
C GLY A 85 17.84 10.39 -0.19
N VAL A 86 18.23 9.11 -0.27
CA VAL A 86 17.32 8.01 -0.59
C VAL A 86 16.79 7.41 0.70
N LYS A 87 15.46 7.42 0.87
CA LYS A 87 14.77 6.75 1.97
C LYS A 87 14.55 5.29 1.61
N ILE A 88 15.11 4.39 2.43
CA ILE A 88 14.90 2.96 2.26
C ILE A 88 13.64 2.54 3.02
N PRO A 89 12.66 1.93 2.33
CA PRO A 89 11.42 1.49 2.97
C PRO A 89 11.68 0.30 3.91
N GLY A 90 10.80 0.16 4.91
CA GLY A 90 10.72 -1.04 5.73
C GLY A 90 9.96 -2.18 5.07
N PRO A 91 9.64 -3.22 5.84
CA PRO A 91 8.77 -4.29 5.36
C PRO A 91 7.38 -3.74 5.00
N LYS A 92 6.69 -4.41 4.08
CA LYS A 92 5.34 -4.06 3.66
C LYS A 92 4.32 -5.04 4.23
N SER A 93 3.14 -4.51 4.54
CA SER A 93 2.00 -5.29 5.02
C SER A 93 1.20 -5.87 3.86
N ALA A 94 0.71 -7.10 4.00
CA ALA A 94 -0.27 -7.64 3.09
C ALA A 94 -1.64 -7.04 3.36
N LEU A 95 -2.38 -6.78 2.30
CA LEU A 95 -3.80 -6.42 2.32
C LEU A 95 -4.65 -7.64 2.04
N VAL A 96 -5.76 -7.76 2.70
CA VAL A 96 -6.74 -8.84 2.52
C VAL A 96 -8.15 -8.28 2.58
N GLU A 97 -8.98 -8.75 1.67
CA GLU A 97 -10.41 -8.53 1.75
C GLU A 97 -11.02 -9.57 2.69
N VAL A 98 -11.77 -9.12 3.68
CA VAL A 98 -12.41 -9.97 4.67
C VAL A 98 -13.92 -9.89 4.55
N GLU A 99 -14.57 -11.04 4.51
CA GLU A 99 -16.01 -11.16 4.60
C GLU A 99 -16.39 -11.34 6.08
N LEU A 100 -17.04 -10.34 6.62
CA LEU A 100 -17.62 -10.39 7.95
C LEU A 100 -19.08 -10.80 7.84
N SER A 101 -19.52 -11.73 8.66
CA SER A 101 -20.92 -12.17 8.66
C SER A 101 -21.49 -12.23 10.07
N CYS A 102 -22.78 -11.94 10.19
CA CYS A 102 -23.52 -12.05 11.44
C CYS A 102 -24.93 -12.59 11.19
N ILE A 103 -25.57 -13.10 12.22
CA ILE A 103 -26.94 -13.64 12.16
C ILE A 103 -27.86 -12.72 12.95
N LEU A 104 -28.80 -12.09 12.25
CA LEU A 104 -29.80 -11.21 12.87
C LEU A 104 -31.09 -11.95 13.17
N PRO A 105 -31.75 -11.69 14.32
CA PRO A 105 -33.07 -12.21 14.66
C PRO A 105 -34.15 -11.59 13.78
N LEU A 106 -35.33 -12.21 13.76
CA LEU A 106 -36.51 -11.65 13.11
C LEU A 106 -37.13 -10.52 13.94
N ASN A 107 -37.63 -9.52 13.25
CA ASN A 107 -38.47 -8.49 13.85
C ASN A 107 -39.88 -9.03 14.07
N THR A 108 -40.20 -9.42 15.30
CA THR A 108 -41.52 -9.96 15.67
C THR A 108 -42.63 -8.93 15.60
N SER A 109 -42.31 -7.64 15.63
CA SER A 109 -43.30 -6.55 15.59
C SER A 109 -43.72 -6.18 14.15
N ALA A 110 -42.94 -6.57 13.14
CA ALA A 110 -43.20 -6.30 11.74
C ALA A 110 -43.94 -7.44 11.00
N VAL A 111 -44.36 -8.48 11.68
CA VAL A 111 -45.11 -9.59 11.08
C VAL A 111 -46.54 -9.15 10.79
N VAL A 112 -46.76 -8.71 9.57
CA VAL A 112 -48.10 -8.43 9.02
C VAL A 112 -48.57 -9.69 8.29
N GLY A 113 -49.28 -10.57 8.99
CA GLY A 113 -49.90 -11.75 8.42
C GLY A 113 -49.32 -13.08 8.94
N SER A 114 -50.07 -14.16 8.70
CA SER A 114 -49.77 -15.52 9.20
C SER A 114 -48.63 -16.25 8.43
N ASP A 115 -48.07 -15.63 7.44
CA ASP A 115 -46.99 -16.25 6.61
C ASP A 115 -45.62 -15.77 7.08
N ASN A 116 -44.87 -16.62 7.75
CA ASN A 116 -43.46 -16.41 8.15
C ASN A 116 -42.50 -16.13 6.97
N ASN A 117 -42.97 -16.23 5.73
CA ASN A 117 -42.19 -15.89 4.53
C ASN A 117 -42.04 -14.37 4.31
N GLN A 118 -42.75 -13.52 5.05
CA GLN A 118 -42.64 -12.05 5.01
C GLN A 118 -41.92 -11.48 6.23
N ALA A 119 -41.35 -12.32 7.09
CA ALA A 119 -40.59 -11.86 8.24
C ALA A 119 -39.35 -11.07 7.80
N VAL A 120 -39.16 -9.89 8.39
CA VAL A 120 -38.03 -8.99 8.12
C VAL A 120 -36.98 -9.15 9.23
N ALA A 121 -35.70 -8.94 8.90
CA ALA A 121 -34.65 -8.92 9.92
C ALA A 121 -34.85 -7.76 10.87
N ASP A 122 -34.51 -7.92 12.15
CA ASP A 122 -34.47 -6.83 13.10
C ASP A 122 -33.13 -6.11 13.02
N GLU A 123 -33.07 -5.03 12.24
CA GLU A 123 -31.86 -4.24 12.00
C GLU A 123 -31.42 -3.44 13.24
N SER A 124 -32.27 -3.31 14.29
CA SER A 124 -31.85 -2.68 15.55
C SER A 124 -30.69 -3.45 16.22
N TYR A 125 -30.59 -4.76 15.94
CA TYR A 125 -29.50 -5.63 16.42
C TYR A 125 -28.32 -5.74 15.47
N ALA A 126 -28.31 -5.01 14.34
CA ALA A 126 -27.20 -5.04 13.41
C ALA A 126 -25.93 -4.51 14.10
N PRO A 127 -24.83 -5.28 14.07
CA PRO A 127 -23.60 -4.90 14.75
C PRO A 127 -22.86 -3.78 14.01
N PHE A 128 -22.21 -2.91 14.78
CA PHE A 128 -21.23 -1.97 14.32
C PHE A 128 -19.84 -2.45 14.78
N ILE A 129 -19.00 -2.91 13.85
CA ILE A 129 -17.65 -3.41 14.14
C ILE A 129 -16.68 -2.26 13.90
N LYS A 130 -15.91 -1.91 14.93
CA LYS A 130 -14.94 -0.84 14.85
C LYS A 130 -13.64 -1.29 14.20
N ARG A 131 -13.01 -0.39 13.46
CA ARG A 131 -11.62 -0.54 13.01
C ARG A 131 -10.70 -0.87 14.18
N GLY A 132 -9.58 -1.54 13.91
CA GLY A 132 -8.69 -2.04 14.94
C GLY A 132 -9.11 -3.38 15.54
N SER A 133 -10.21 -4.00 15.05
CA SER A 133 -10.54 -5.38 15.36
C SER A 133 -9.49 -6.32 14.75
N LEU A 134 -9.11 -7.38 15.49
CA LEU A 134 -8.00 -8.25 15.13
C LEU A 134 -8.48 -9.64 14.76
N PHE A 135 -8.00 -10.13 13.64
CA PHE A 135 -8.26 -11.47 13.11
C PHE A 135 -6.94 -12.23 12.94
N SER A 136 -7.00 -13.56 12.86
CA SER A 136 -5.79 -14.39 12.71
C SER A 136 -6.05 -15.65 11.88
N ASP A 137 -5.02 -16.05 11.14
CA ASP A 137 -4.93 -17.36 10.50
C ASP A 137 -4.26 -18.43 11.40
N GLY A 138 -3.93 -18.06 12.67
CA GLY A 138 -3.17 -18.88 13.61
C GLY A 138 -1.67 -18.58 13.63
N ARG A 139 -1.11 -17.87 12.64
CA ARG A 139 0.28 -17.42 12.58
C ARG A 139 0.39 -15.92 12.51
N ASN A 140 -0.37 -15.31 11.63
CA ASN A 140 -0.36 -13.87 11.38
C ASN A 140 -1.57 -13.22 12.01
N THR A 141 -1.44 -11.95 12.35
CA THR A 141 -2.53 -11.11 12.83
C THR A 141 -2.89 -10.11 11.75
N PHE A 142 -4.18 -9.90 11.54
CA PHE A 142 -4.72 -8.92 10.60
C PHE A 142 -5.61 -7.96 11.35
N GLU A 143 -5.50 -6.68 11.05
CA GLU A 143 -6.24 -5.60 11.68
C GLU A 143 -7.20 -4.97 10.69
N LEU A 144 -8.45 -4.79 11.11
CA LEU A 144 -9.49 -4.14 10.32
C LEU A 144 -9.17 -2.65 10.16
N LEU A 145 -9.13 -2.16 8.91
CA LEU A 145 -8.76 -0.78 8.60
C LEU A 145 -9.91 0.22 8.72
N GLU A 146 -11.14 -0.24 8.56
CA GLU A 146 -12.34 0.59 8.47
C GLU A 146 -13.41 0.14 9.46
N ASP A 147 -14.31 1.05 9.78
CA ASP A 147 -15.49 0.72 10.57
C ASP A 147 -16.52 0.02 9.67
N VAL A 148 -17.10 -1.08 10.15
CA VAL A 148 -18.08 -1.87 9.40
C VAL A 148 -19.44 -1.78 10.08
N ASP A 149 -20.35 -1.02 9.48
CA ASP A 149 -21.72 -0.90 9.93
C ASP A 149 -22.64 -1.81 9.11
N PHE A 150 -23.25 -2.81 9.77
CA PHE A 150 -24.17 -3.73 9.11
C PHE A 150 -25.57 -3.14 8.88
N LYS A 151 -25.88 -1.97 9.44
CA LYS A 151 -27.13 -1.25 9.13
C LYS A 151 -27.09 -0.64 7.73
N THR A 152 -25.93 -0.13 7.34
CA THR A 152 -25.76 0.52 6.02
C THR A 152 -25.61 -0.52 4.92
N GLN A 153 -26.26 -0.30 3.78
CA GLN A 153 -26.13 -1.14 2.60
C GLN A 153 -24.84 -0.83 1.83
N PHE A 154 -24.37 0.40 1.92
CA PHE A 154 -23.25 0.91 1.15
C PHE A 154 -22.01 1.04 2.03
N ASP A 155 -20.84 0.98 1.40
CA ASP A 155 -19.56 1.30 2.03
C ASP A 155 -19.28 2.81 2.02
N SER A 156 -18.12 3.22 2.52
CA SER A 156 -17.67 4.62 2.52
C SER A 156 -17.50 5.22 1.11
N ASN A 157 -17.43 4.39 0.07
CA ASN A 157 -17.30 4.79 -1.33
C ASN A 157 -18.64 4.79 -2.07
N GLY A 158 -19.75 4.49 -1.37
CA GLY A 158 -21.09 4.42 -1.96
C GLY A 158 -21.38 3.13 -2.73
N MET A 159 -20.53 2.09 -2.58
CA MET A 159 -20.73 0.80 -3.22
C MET A 159 -21.53 -0.14 -2.31
N SER A 160 -22.49 -0.87 -2.91
CA SER A 160 -23.25 -1.87 -2.15
C SER A 160 -22.36 -3.07 -1.84
N ASN A 161 -22.08 -3.27 -0.56
CA ASN A 161 -21.23 -4.36 -0.08
C ASN A 161 -21.93 -5.27 0.94
N ARG A 162 -23.27 -5.11 1.14
CA ARG A 162 -24.08 -5.91 2.06
C ARG A 162 -24.87 -6.97 1.31
N GLN A 163 -24.70 -8.23 1.69
CA GLN A 163 -25.48 -9.36 1.19
C GLN A 163 -26.37 -9.93 2.32
N ILE A 164 -27.65 -10.15 2.03
CA ILE A 164 -28.63 -10.68 2.97
C ILE A 164 -29.06 -12.06 2.51
N ILE A 165 -28.89 -13.07 3.37
CA ILE A 165 -29.23 -14.47 3.09
C ILE A 165 -30.26 -14.96 4.13
N PRO A 166 -31.50 -15.31 3.73
CA PRO A 166 -32.48 -15.85 4.65
C PRO A 166 -32.09 -17.29 5.09
N ARG A 167 -32.10 -17.53 6.38
CA ARG A 167 -31.93 -18.88 6.95
C ARG A 167 -33.29 -19.49 7.26
N ARG A 168 -33.54 -20.69 6.71
CA ARG A 168 -34.79 -21.42 6.83
C ARG A 168 -34.62 -22.63 7.74
N ASN A 169 -35.69 -22.99 8.44
CA ASN A 169 -35.77 -24.24 9.19
C ASN A 169 -36.10 -25.42 8.23
N SER A 170 -36.19 -26.62 8.77
CA SER A 170 -36.61 -27.85 8.03
C SER A 170 -38.00 -27.76 7.41
N ASN A 171 -38.86 -26.87 7.90
CA ASN A 171 -40.21 -26.64 7.41
C ASN A 171 -40.30 -25.56 6.32
N GLY A 172 -39.14 -24.96 5.94
CA GLY A 172 -39.09 -23.91 4.95
C GLY A 172 -39.35 -22.49 5.49
N GLU A 173 -39.64 -22.32 6.78
CA GLU A 173 -39.90 -21.02 7.39
C GLU A 173 -38.60 -20.25 7.66
N ILE A 174 -38.61 -18.93 7.49
CA ILE A 174 -37.47 -18.09 7.79
C ILE A 174 -37.32 -17.92 9.31
N VAL A 175 -36.16 -18.28 9.85
CA VAL A 175 -35.87 -18.22 11.30
C VAL A 175 -34.95 -17.05 11.63
N SER A 176 -34.07 -16.66 10.72
CA SER A 176 -33.10 -15.56 10.90
C SER A 176 -32.53 -15.16 9.55
N TYR A 177 -31.82 -14.08 9.53
CA TYR A 177 -31.07 -13.61 8.35
C TYR A 177 -29.58 -13.62 8.63
N LYS A 178 -28.78 -14.14 7.69
CA LYS A 178 -27.32 -13.98 7.71
C LYS A 178 -26.97 -12.76 6.84
N TYR A 179 -26.40 -11.76 7.48
CA TYR A 179 -25.87 -10.58 6.84
C TYR A 179 -24.38 -10.80 6.60
N LYS A 180 -23.91 -10.46 5.42
CA LYS A 180 -22.51 -10.51 5.03
C LYS A 180 -22.09 -9.15 4.52
N LYS A 181 -20.88 -8.73 4.86
CA LYS A 181 -20.30 -7.47 4.42
C LYS A 181 -18.80 -7.65 4.17
N LEU A 182 -18.30 -7.08 3.09
CA LEU A 182 -16.90 -7.06 2.78
C LEU A 182 -16.23 -5.84 3.42
N ALA A 183 -15.01 -6.02 3.88
CA ALA A 183 -14.18 -4.97 4.46
C ALA A 183 -12.71 -5.26 4.20
N THR A 184 -11.87 -4.25 4.35
CA THR A 184 -10.43 -4.38 4.12
C THR A 184 -9.70 -4.53 5.46
N ALA A 185 -8.87 -5.56 5.56
CA ALA A 185 -7.94 -5.75 6.66
C ALA A 185 -6.49 -5.77 6.16
N THR A 186 -5.57 -5.46 7.05
CA THR A 186 -4.15 -5.44 6.73
C THR A 186 -3.37 -6.24 7.74
N ALA A 187 -2.33 -6.94 7.29
CA ALA A 187 -1.48 -7.72 8.16
C ALA A 187 -0.73 -6.84 9.16
N GLY A 188 -0.55 -7.35 10.36
CA GLY A 188 0.08 -6.65 11.46
C GLY A 188 -0.89 -6.17 12.52
N GLN A 189 -0.34 -5.50 13.50
CA GLN A 189 -1.07 -4.96 14.64
C GLN A 189 -0.60 -3.56 14.95
N SER A 190 -1.52 -2.66 15.21
CA SER A 190 -1.23 -1.32 15.70
C SER A 190 -0.86 -1.36 17.18
N LYS A 191 0.24 -0.67 17.52
CA LYS A 191 0.74 -0.52 18.88
C LYS A 191 0.93 0.94 19.22
N ILE A 192 0.86 1.26 20.50
CA ILE A 192 1.07 2.62 21.01
C ILE A 192 2.31 2.63 21.89
N TYR A 193 3.32 3.40 21.47
CA TYR A 193 4.46 3.74 22.32
C TYR A 193 4.19 5.06 23.03
N LYS A 194 4.38 5.08 24.34
CA LYS A 194 4.14 6.24 25.20
C LYS A 194 5.46 6.69 25.83
N ARG A 195 5.78 7.99 25.69
CA ARG A 195 6.92 8.61 26.32
C ARG A 195 6.55 9.96 26.91
N PHE A 196 7.00 10.22 28.14
CA PHE A 196 6.95 11.56 28.71
C PHE A 196 8.20 12.34 28.27
N VAL A 197 8.01 13.48 27.67
CA VAL A 197 9.07 14.35 27.15
C VAL A 197 9.45 15.34 28.23
N THR A 198 10.71 15.32 28.67
CA THR A 198 11.28 16.21 29.68
C THR A 198 12.04 17.34 29.03
N ASP A 199 12.36 18.42 29.81
CA ASP A 199 13.19 19.52 29.32
C ASP A 199 14.56 19.06 28.83
N SER A 200 15.13 18.02 29.48
CA SER A 200 16.43 17.45 29.12
C SER A 200 16.40 16.63 27.81
N ASP A 201 15.25 16.17 27.38
CA ASP A 201 15.11 15.40 26.13
C ASP A 201 15.10 16.31 24.89
N ILE A 202 14.90 17.64 25.10
CA ILE A 202 14.66 18.55 23.98
C ILE A 202 15.98 19.13 23.47
N GLU A 203 16.59 18.35 22.59
CA GLU A 203 17.74 18.76 21.80
C GLU A 203 17.37 18.87 20.30
N PRO A 204 18.07 19.70 19.51
CA PRO A 204 17.89 19.72 18.06
C PRO A 204 18.04 18.33 17.47
N PHE A 205 17.08 17.95 16.61
CA PHE A 205 17.00 16.61 16.02
C PHE A 205 16.77 15.49 17.05
N PHE A 206 15.96 15.78 18.06
CA PHE A 206 15.54 14.80 19.04
C PHE A 206 15.07 13.49 18.37
N THR A 207 15.65 12.37 18.79
CA THR A 207 15.39 11.08 18.19
C THR A 207 14.77 10.10 19.19
N VAL A 208 13.74 9.41 18.78
CA VAL A 208 13.08 8.32 19.53
C VAL A 208 13.24 7.04 18.75
N THR A 209 13.77 6.00 19.40
CA THR A 209 13.95 4.69 18.79
C THR A 209 12.87 3.73 19.27
N LEU A 210 12.11 3.16 18.34
CA LEU A 210 11.20 2.06 18.58
C LEU A 210 11.97 0.74 18.44
N GLN A 211 11.95 -0.08 19.50
CA GLN A 211 12.78 -1.29 19.61
C GLN A 211 12.02 -2.59 19.25
N ASP A 212 10.83 -2.47 18.71
CA ASP A 212 10.08 -3.65 18.22
C ASP A 212 10.70 -4.19 16.93
N THR A 213 10.44 -5.46 16.65
CA THR A 213 10.82 -6.12 15.41
C THR A 213 9.72 -5.98 14.37
N ASN A 214 10.09 -6.00 13.09
CA ASN A 214 9.17 -5.91 11.96
C ASN A 214 8.21 -4.71 12.04
N ILE A 215 8.77 -3.53 12.30
CA ILE A 215 8.00 -2.29 12.29
C ILE A 215 7.69 -1.92 10.85
N LEU A 216 6.40 -1.78 10.52
CA LEU A 216 5.93 -1.41 9.19
C LEU A 216 6.01 0.10 8.93
N GLY A 217 5.83 0.90 9.98
CA GLY A 217 5.86 2.34 9.90
C GLY A 217 5.14 3.01 11.06
N VAL A 218 5.23 4.32 11.10
CA VAL A 218 4.52 5.17 12.07
C VAL A 218 3.26 5.71 11.41
N GLU A 219 2.11 5.50 12.04
CA GLU A 219 0.85 6.01 11.51
C GLU A 219 0.56 7.44 11.97
N SER A 220 0.84 7.74 13.24
CA SER A 220 0.55 9.03 13.82
C SER A 220 1.38 9.28 15.07
N ILE A 221 1.79 10.53 15.27
CA ILE A 221 2.39 11.00 16.53
C ILE A 221 1.53 12.12 17.08
N ILE A 222 1.07 11.92 18.31
CA ILE A 222 0.21 12.86 19.03
C ILE A 222 0.89 13.23 20.35
N ILE A 223 0.91 14.51 20.66
CA ILE A 223 1.47 15.04 21.89
C ILE A 223 0.37 15.76 22.66
N LYS A 224 0.14 15.31 23.90
CA LYS A 224 -0.84 15.88 24.82
C LYS A 224 -0.12 16.57 25.99
N GLN A 225 -0.66 17.69 26.44
CA GLN A 225 -0.10 18.44 27.57
C GLN A 225 -0.20 17.63 28.89
N GLY A 226 0.84 17.74 29.69
CA GLY A 226 0.92 17.14 31.04
C GLY A 226 1.32 15.68 31.04
N ARG A 227 1.52 15.15 32.26
CA ARG A 227 1.90 13.76 32.50
C ARG A 227 0.64 12.92 32.65
N THR A 228 0.32 12.13 31.64
CA THR A 228 -0.82 11.23 31.72
C THR A 228 -0.40 9.92 32.39
N LEU A 229 -0.95 9.64 33.55
CA LEU A 229 -0.69 8.42 34.34
C LEU A 229 -1.60 7.24 33.91
N SER A 230 -2.61 7.50 33.09
CA SER A 230 -3.55 6.46 32.65
C SER A 230 -2.87 5.39 31.79
N SER A 231 -3.45 4.18 31.81
CA SER A 231 -3.15 3.10 30.86
C SER A 231 -3.19 3.63 29.42
N ASN A 232 -2.44 3.00 28.53
CA ASN A 232 -2.54 3.32 27.11
C ASN A 232 -4.00 3.31 26.67
N PRO A 233 -4.47 4.35 25.95
CA PRO A 233 -5.80 4.30 25.36
C PRO A 233 -5.91 3.07 24.46
N ALA A 234 -7.09 2.47 24.39
CA ALA A 234 -7.32 1.41 23.42
C ALA A 234 -7.02 1.95 22.02
N THR A 235 -6.42 1.13 21.15
CA THR A 235 -6.08 1.54 19.78
C THR A 235 -7.28 2.13 19.04
N ALA A 236 -8.48 1.55 19.23
CA ALA A 236 -9.72 2.08 18.66
C ALA A 236 -10.06 3.50 19.17
N GLU A 237 -9.83 3.80 20.45
CA GLU A 237 -10.05 5.15 21.00
C GLU A 237 -9.01 6.15 20.47
N PHE A 238 -7.78 5.69 20.24
CA PHE A 238 -6.73 6.50 19.64
C PHE A 238 -7.07 6.93 18.21
N PHE A 239 -7.70 6.06 17.44
CA PHE A 239 -8.14 6.38 16.07
C PHE A 239 -9.25 7.44 16.05
N VAL A 240 -10.14 7.47 17.04
CA VAL A 240 -11.18 8.51 17.13
C VAL A 240 -10.57 9.89 17.42
N ASP A 241 -9.57 9.97 18.30
CA ASP A 241 -8.88 11.21 18.62
C ASP A 241 -7.93 11.68 17.50
N ARG A 242 -7.72 10.85 16.48
CA ARG A 242 -6.76 11.07 15.40
C ARG A 242 -7.14 12.24 14.48
N GLU A 243 -8.42 12.56 14.38
CA GLU A 243 -8.95 13.58 13.46
C GLU A 243 -9.26 14.90 14.15
N SER A 244 -9.27 14.96 15.48
CA SER A 244 -9.52 16.19 16.21
C SER A 244 -8.22 16.88 16.65
N TYR A 245 -8.17 18.20 16.58
CA TYR A 245 -7.06 19.01 17.13
C TYR A 245 -7.19 19.22 18.65
N GLU A 246 -8.26 18.73 19.22
CA GLU A 246 -8.53 18.74 20.66
C GLU A 246 -8.84 17.30 21.10
N ASP A 247 -8.46 16.97 22.32
CA ASP A 247 -8.87 15.70 22.92
C ASP A 247 -10.33 15.77 23.39
N LYS A 248 -10.87 14.64 23.89
CA LYS A 248 -12.25 14.57 24.43
C LYS A 248 -12.50 15.54 25.60
N GLU A 249 -11.42 16.05 26.22
CA GLU A 249 -11.47 17.01 27.33
C GLU A 249 -11.34 18.46 26.84
N GLY A 250 -11.25 18.70 25.54
CA GLY A 250 -11.09 20.05 24.94
C GLY A 250 -9.67 20.62 25.11
N LYS A 251 -8.66 19.76 25.35
CA LYS A 251 -7.27 20.21 25.46
C LYS A 251 -6.59 20.15 24.08
N PRO A 252 -5.74 21.13 23.75
CA PRO A 252 -5.06 21.16 22.48
C PRO A 252 -4.11 19.96 22.33
N VAL A 253 -4.14 19.35 21.16
CA VAL A 253 -3.31 18.22 20.76
C VAL A 253 -2.36 18.64 19.67
N GLN A 254 -1.06 18.48 19.89
CA GLN A 254 -0.04 18.74 18.88
C GLN A 254 0.18 17.46 18.06
N ARG A 255 -0.02 17.52 16.76
CA ARG A 255 0.20 16.42 15.85
C ARG A 255 1.43 16.62 15.00
N PHE A 256 2.19 15.55 14.80
CA PHE A 256 3.33 15.51 13.92
C PHE A 256 3.04 14.60 12.73
N PHE A 257 3.59 14.97 11.58
CA PHE A 257 3.39 14.28 10.33
C PHE A 257 4.72 13.78 9.77
N GLU A 258 4.70 12.59 9.23
CA GLU A 258 5.87 12.02 8.56
C GLU A 258 6.13 12.74 7.23
N VAL A 259 7.39 13.04 6.96
CA VAL A 259 7.91 13.57 5.71
C VAL A 259 9.12 12.73 5.28
N ASP A 260 9.43 12.75 3.99
CA ASP A 260 10.59 12.01 3.48
C ASP A 260 11.91 12.67 3.91
N ASN A 261 11.93 13.99 3.99
CA ASN A 261 13.08 14.77 4.44
C ASN A 261 12.62 15.95 5.31
N LEU A 262 13.36 16.29 6.37
CA LEU A 262 13.05 17.46 7.20
C LEU A 262 13.14 18.80 6.45
N VAL A 263 13.79 18.83 5.30
CA VAL A 263 13.81 20.01 4.40
C VAL A 263 12.47 20.18 3.68
N ASP A 264 11.67 19.14 3.52
CA ASP A 264 10.38 19.21 2.87
C ASP A 264 9.43 20.11 3.66
N GLN A 265 8.93 21.14 2.99
CA GLN A 265 8.03 22.11 3.62
C GLN A 265 6.58 21.76 3.49
N TYR A 266 6.24 20.93 2.51
CA TYR A 266 4.87 20.65 2.12
C TYR A 266 4.57 19.15 2.20
N ARG A 267 3.35 18.85 2.58
CA ARG A 267 2.78 17.51 2.53
C ARG A 267 1.47 17.56 1.78
N PHE A 268 1.21 16.55 0.94
CA PHE A 268 -0.09 16.38 0.32
C PHE A 268 -1.10 15.90 1.37
N GLY A 269 -2.13 16.70 1.61
CA GLY A 269 -3.15 16.45 2.63
C GLY A 269 -4.54 16.85 2.13
N TYR A 270 -5.56 16.63 2.94
CA TYR A 270 -6.90 17.13 2.62
C TYR A 270 -6.96 18.65 2.70
N GLU A 271 -7.72 19.26 1.79
CA GLU A 271 -8.27 20.59 2.06
C GLU A 271 -9.31 20.43 3.17
N GLU A 272 -9.17 21.15 4.26
CA GLU A 272 -10.01 21.07 5.44
C GLU A 272 -10.88 22.31 5.54
N GLN A 273 -12.13 22.12 5.94
CA GLN A 273 -13.04 23.17 6.32
C GLN A 273 -13.29 23.11 7.82
N GLU A 274 -13.46 24.27 8.41
CA GLU A 274 -13.83 24.41 9.81
C GLU A 274 -15.32 24.12 9.98
N VAL A 275 -15.64 23.14 10.81
CA VAL A 275 -17.03 22.73 11.07
C VAL A 275 -17.27 22.84 12.57
N SER A 276 -18.34 23.53 12.95
CA SER A 276 -18.78 23.57 14.35
C SER A 276 -19.59 22.31 14.68
N SER A 277 -19.37 21.75 15.88
CA SER A 277 -20.19 20.65 16.36
C SER A 277 -21.66 21.06 16.46
N ALA A 278 -22.57 20.08 16.37
CA ALA A 278 -24.01 20.32 16.47
C ALA A 278 -24.40 21.07 17.77
N ASP A 279 -23.63 20.91 18.83
CA ASP A 279 -23.83 21.58 20.13
C ASP A 279 -23.15 22.95 20.22
N GLY A 280 -22.42 23.39 19.18
CA GLY A 280 -21.69 24.66 19.14
C GLY A 280 -20.54 24.79 20.14
N LYS A 281 -20.15 23.68 20.80
CA LYS A 281 -19.12 23.68 21.84
C LYS A 281 -17.70 23.50 21.29
N TYR A 282 -17.57 22.86 20.14
CA TYR A 282 -16.28 22.52 19.56
C TYR A 282 -16.26 22.83 18.08
N THR A 283 -15.13 23.32 17.61
CA THR A 283 -14.84 23.48 16.19
C THR A 283 -13.85 22.40 15.80
N TYR A 284 -14.14 21.65 14.75
CA TYR A 284 -13.25 20.63 14.21
C TYR A 284 -13.01 20.83 12.72
N TYR A 285 -11.91 20.29 12.23
CA TYR A 285 -11.57 20.38 10.82
C TYR A 285 -12.01 19.11 10.11
N SER A 286 -12.88 19.24 9.13
CA SER A 286 -13.37 18.16 8.30
C SER A 286 -12.78 18.27 6.89
N PRO A 287 -12.43 17.16 6.23
CA PRO A 287 -12.06 17.20 4.82
C PRO A 287 -13.17 17.77 3.96
N VAL A 288 -12.80 18.56 2.95
CA VAL A 288 -13.74 19.00 1.92
C VAL A 288 -13.99 17.85 0.96
N TRP A 289 -15.23 17.35 0.95
CA TRP A 289 -15.67 16.29 0.07
C TRP A 289 -16.46 16.83 -1.10
N ASP A 290 -16.26 16.26 -2.28
CA ASP A 290 -17.20 16.44 -3.37
C ASP A 290 -18.34 15.43 -3.22
N VAL A 291 -19.55 15.98 -3.29
CA VAL A 291 -20.80 15.21 -3.24
C VAL A 291 -21.35 15.16 -4.65
N ILE A 292 -21.47 13.97 -5.24
CA ILE A 292 -22.03 13.81 -6.59
C ILE A 292 -23.56 13.73 -6.50
N ASP A 293 -24.07 12.97 -5.53
CA ASP A 293 -25.51 12.69 -5.41
C ASP A 293 -25.86 12.38 -3.96
N ALA A 294 -27.14 12.23 -3.68
CA ALA A 294 -27.62 11.79 -2.37
C ALA A 294 -28.51 10.56 -2.56
N ILE A 295 -28.26 9.54 -1.77
CA ILE A 295 -29.07 8.32 -1.73
C ILE A 295 -30.03 8.45 -0.56
N GLU A 296 -31.31 8.13 -0.79
CA GLU A 296 -32.29 8.06 0.28
C GLU A 296 -32.15 6.71 1.03
N VAL A 297 -31.66 6.78 2.26
CA VAL A 297 -31.54 5.62 3.16
C VAL A 297 -32.46 5.89 4.35
N ASP A 298 -33.46 5.04 4.56
CA ASP A 298 -34.42 5.13 5.66
C ASP A 298 -35.11 6.51 5.81
N GLY A 299 -35.41 7.18 4.67
CA GLY A 299 -36.04 8.52 4.65
C GLY A 299 -35.09 9.67 4.95
N THR A 300 -33.80 9.41 5.07
CA THR A 300 -32.72 10.41 5.16
C THR A 300 -31.87 10.39 3.89
N LEU A 301 -31.59 11.57 3.34
CA LEU A 301 -30.69 11.72 2.20
C LEU A 301 -29.25 11.66 2.70
N GLU A 302 -28.54 10.57 2.39
CA GLU A 302 -27.12 10.45 2.65
C GLU A 302 -26.29 10.84 1.41
N PRO A 303 -25.32 11.75 1.54
CA PRO A 303 -24.52 12.19 0.40
C PRO A 303 -23.53 11.12 -0.05
N ILE A 304 -23.49 10.84 -1.35
CA ILE A 304 -22.43 10.02 -1.96
C ILE A 304 -21.17 10.88 -2.07
N ARG A 305 -20.17 10.54 -1.27
CA ARG A 305 -18.85 11.20 -1.25
C ARG A 305 -17.91 10.48 -2.19
N VAL A 306 -17.38 11.17 -3.21
CA VAL A 306 -16.53 10.55 -4.23
C VAL A 306 -15.06 10.62 -3.88
N ALA A 307 -14.56 11.81 -3.56
CA ALA A 307 -13.18 11.99 -3.18
C ALA A 307 -13.00 13.27 -2.37
N ALA A 308 -12.08 13.27 -1.42
CA ALA A 308 -11.71 14.48 -0.72
C ALA A 308 -10.77 15.32 -1.59
N ARG A 309 -10.89 16.65 -1.49
CA ARG A 309 -10.00 17.58 -2.18
C ARG A 309 -8.60 17.52 -1.60
N GLY A 310 -7.62 17.16 -2.44
CA GLY A 310 -6.20 17.14 -2.08
C GLY A 310 -5.56 18.51 -2.21
N LYS A 311 -4.66 18.85 -1.30
CA LYS A 311 -3.89 20.11 -1.34
C LYS A 311 -2.54 19.96 -0.67
N TRP A 312 -1.55 20.64 -1.20
CA TRP A 312 -0.25 20.76 -0.55
C TRP A 312 -0.32 21.73 0.62
N LYS A 313 -0.01 21.25 1.83
CA LYS A 313 0.00 22.04 3.07
C LYS A 313 1.42 22.23 3.56
N ARG A 314 1.76 23.44 3.99
CA ARG A 314 3.02 23.71 4.69
C ARG A 314 2.97 23.10 6.08
N LEU A 315 3.97 22.27 6.41
CA LEU A 315 4.07 21.61 7.70
C LEU A 315 5.17 22.21 8.55
N LYS A 316 4.83 22.51 9.79
CA LYS A 316 5.79 22.86 10.86
C LYS A 316 6.10 21.64 11.73
N ASN A 317 5.07 20.90 12.11
CA ASN A 317 5.16 19.70 12.94
C ASN A 317 5.44 18.49 12.07
N LYS A 318 6.72 18.14 11.93
CA LYS A 318 7.15 17.06 11.05
C LYS A 318 8.25 16.22 11.67
N PHE A 319 8.32 14.98 11.27
CA PHE A 319 9.35 14.02 11.63
C PHE A 319 9.75 13.16 10.45
N VAL A 320 10.92 12.55 10.54
CA VAL A 320 11.43 11.58 9.58
C VAL A 320 11.60 10.24 10.27
N THR A 321 11.30 9.17 9.58
CA THR A 321 11.55 7.80 10.03
C THR A 321 12.70 7.18 9.28
N GLU A 322 13.58 6.48 9.99
CA GLU A 322 14.71 5.77 9.41
C GLU A 322 14.85 4.39 10.03
N TYR A 323 15.01 3.37 9.20
CA TYR A 323 15.32 2.03 9.68
C TYR A 323 16.81 1.90 9.95
N ALA A 324 17.14 1.40 11.15
CA ALA A 324 18.48 1.01 11.51
C ALA A 324 18.83 -0.38 10.95
N ASP A 325 20.11 -0.73 10.97
CA ASP A 325 20.61 -2.03 10.51
C ASP A 325 20.04 -3.23 11.28
N ASN A 326 19.72 -3.02 12.56
CA ASN A 326 19.08 -4.01 13.45
C ASN A 326 17.56 -4.11 13.29
N GLY A 327 16.96 -3.38 12.35
CA GLY A 327 15.52 -3.36 12.08
C GLY A 327 14.69 -2.47 13.00
N TYR A 328 15.34 -1.74 13.93
CA TYR A 328 14.66 -0.74 14.76
C TYR A 328 14.30 0.49 13.93
N LEU A 329 13.28 1.22 14.36
CA LEU A 329 12.84 2.43 13.69
C LEU A 329 13.20 3.66 14.54
N ASN A 330 14.00 4.54 13.96
CA ASN A 330 14.32 5.84 14.52
C ASN A 330 13.34 6.89 14.01
N ILE A 331 12.80 7.68 14.91
CA ILE A 331 11.90 8.81 14.64
C ILE A 331 12.68 10.07 15.02
N THR A 332 13.04 10.88 14.03
CA THR A 332 13.81 12.11 14.25
C THR A 332 12.93 13.33 14.01
N PHE A 333 12.86 14.20 15.00
CA PHE A 333 12.12 15.46 14.92
C PHE A 333 12.97 16.59 14.35
N GLY A 334 12.38 17.76 14.15
CA GLY A 334 13.09 18.91 13.59
C GLY A 334 14.14 19.54 14.50
N SER A 335 14.71 20.67 14.06
CA SER A 335 15.72 21.40 14.83
C SER A 335 15.15 22.20 16.00
N GLY A 336 13.85 22.49 16.00
CA GLY A 336 13.14 23.20 17.08
C GLY A 336 13.48 24.67 17.24
N LEU A 337 14.30 25.23 16.37
CA LEU A 337 14.73 26.62 16.52
C LEU A 337 13.60 27.63 16.33
N CYS A 338 12.50 27.23 15.70
CA CYS A 338 11.34 28.10 15.46
C CYS A 338 10.45 28.33 16.67
N ASN A 339 10.39 27.36 17.62
CA ASN A 339 9.44 27.45 18.74
C ASN A 339 10.05 28.00 20.03
N ARG A 340 11.35 28.16 20.14
CA ARG A 340 12.01 28.57 21.38
C ARG A 340 12.32 30.06 21.41
N TYR A 341 11.31 30.88 21.29
CA TYR A 341 11.45 32.34 21.33
C TYR A 341 11.81 32.90 22.71
N GLY A 342 11.85 32.10 23.75
CA GLY A 342 12.03 32.61 25.08
C GLY A 342 13.07 31.89 25.92
N THR A 343 13.63 30.77 25.48
CA THR A 343 14.37 29.87 26.37
C THR A 343 15.82 29.57 25.97
N ILE A 344 16.41 30.27 25.02
CA ILE A 344 17.86 30.13 24.81
C ILE A 344 18.56 31.18 25.67
N PRO A 345 19.20 30.77 26.76
CA PRO A 345 19.99 31.67 27.56
C PRO A 345 21.29 31.99 26.82
N ASP A 346 21.84 33.11 27.15
CA ASP A 346 23.17 33.59 26.88
C ASP A 346 23.40 34.20 25.49
N SER A 347 23.61 35.50 25.53
CA SER A 347 23.85 36.45 24.46
C SER A 347 22.62 36.76 23.57
N ALA A 348 21.62 37.37 24.17
CA ALA A 348 20.40 37.83 23.49
C ALA A 348 20.69 38.67 22.23
N ALA A 349 21.77 39.41 22.15
CA ALA A 349 22.13 40.24 21.00
C ALA A 349 22.65 39.41 19.80
N GLN A 350 23.54 38.42 20.03
CA GLN A 350 24.04 37.54 18.97
C GLN A 350 22.93 36.60 18.47
N TYR A 351 22.09 36.14 19.35
CA TYR A 351 20.97 35.29 19.03
C TYR A 351 19.88 36.03 18.25
N THR A 352 19.61 37.29 18.59
CA THR A 352 18.64 38.10 17.83
C THR A 352 19.11 38.36 16.41
N GLN A 353 20.41 38.62 16.21
CA GLN A 353 20.99 38.83 14.89
C GLN A 353 21.04 37.56 14.04
N TYR A 354 21.38 36.43 14.63
CA TYR A 354 21.31 35.10 14.02
C TYR A 354 19.88 34.73 13.67
N ARG A 355 18.93 35.06 14.54
CA ARG A 355 17.49 34.82 14.36
C ARG A 355 16.91 35.63 13.23
N MET A 356 17.21 36.91 13.10
CA MET A 356 16.68 37.75 12.03
C MET A 356 17.19 37.34 10.65
N SER A 357 18.42 36.85 10.53
CA SER A 357 18.99 36.38 9.27
C SER A 357 18.58 34.96 8.86
N ARG A 358 18.06 34.17 9.81
CA ARG A 358 17.66 32.75 9.60
C ARG A 358 16.24 32.42 9.98
N MET A 359 15.39 33.40 10.31
CA MET A 359 14.01 33.16 10.71
C MET A 359 13.23 32.38 9.65
N GLU A 360 13.48 32.63 8.39
CA GLU A 360 12.87 31.85 7.29
C GLU A 360 13.52 30.48 7.10
N ALA A 361 14.81 30.36 7.34
CA ALA A 361 15.54 29.11 7.20
C ALA A 361 15.25 28.08 8.31
N ASN A 362 14.91 28.54 9.52
CA ASN A 362 14.67 27.67 10.67
C ASN A 362 13.25 27.10 10.71
N ASP A 363 12.28 27.76 10.08
CA ASP A 363 10.97 27.18 9.79
C ASP A 363 11.07 25.95 8.86
N TYR A 364 12.20 25.78 8.23
CA TYR A 364 12.48 24.75 7.27
C TYR A 364 12.56 23.35 7.86
N LEU A 365 13.24 23.20 9.00
CA LEU A 365 13.57 21.88 9.55
C LEU A 365 12.53 21.34 10.56
N GLY A 366 11.48 22.10 10.83
CA GLY A 366 10.39 21.67 11.71
C GLY A 366 10.61 21.94 13.18
N VAL A 367 9.56 21.79 13.96
CA VAL A 367 9.51 22.06 15.39
C VAL A 367 9.84 20.83 16.22
N LEU A 368 10.23 21.03 17.47
CA LEU A 368 10.38 19.98 18.46
C LEU A 368 9.09 19.75 19.25
N PRO A 369 8.92 18.55 19.84
CA PRO A 369 7.90 18.32 20.86
C PRO A 369 8.02 19.33 22.01
N GLU A 370 6.89 19.77 22.55
CA GLU A 370 6.93 20.64 23.72
C GLU A 370 7.38 19.89 24.98
N PRO A 371 8.13 20.54 25.90
CA PRO A 371 8.52 19.93 27.15
C PRO A 371 7.31 19.71 28.07
N ASN A 372 7.45 18.80 29.02
CA ASN A 372 6.43 18.44 30.01
C ASN A 372 5.11 17.95 29.37
N THR A 373 5.23 17.28 28.22
CA THR A 373 4.12 16.67 27.48
C THR A 373 4.26 15.16 27.42
N THR A 374 3.15 14.48 27.15
CA THR A 374 3.16 13.05 26.88
C THR A 374 3.00 12.80 25.38
N MET A 375 4.00 12.17 24.80
CA MET A 375 4.01 11.75 23.39
C MET A 375 3.46 10.34 23.26
N TYR A 376 2.54 10.17 22.32
CA TYR A 376 1.99 8.89 21.89
C TYR A 376 2.37 8.67 20.43
N VAL A 377 3.06 7.57 20.17
CA VAL A 377 3.41 7.14 18.82
C VAL A 377 2.57 5.93 18.48
N LEU A 378 1.67 6.08 17.53
CA LEU A 378 0.93 4.97 16.95
C LEU A 378 1.73 4.42 15.78
N TYR A 379 2.12 3.16 15.86
CA TYR A 379 2.92 2.48 14.83
C TYR A 379 2.40 1.05 14.63
N ARG A 380 2.77 0.45 13.53
CA ARG A 380 2.35 -0.91 13.18
C ARG A 380 3.53 -1.86 13.17
N THR A 381 3.28 -3.07 13.64
CA THR A 381 4.24 -4.18 13.63
C THR A 381 3.63 -5.40 12.96
N GLY A 382 4.45 -6.24 12.35
CA GLY A 382 4.02 -7.43 11.62
C GLY A 382 4.24 -7.27 10.11
N GLY A 383 3.49 -7.98 9.29
CA GLY A 383 3.65 -7.96 7.83
C GLY A 383 4.83 -8.81 7.36
N GLY A 384 5.41 -8.44 6.23
CA GLY A 384 6.42 -9.25 5.53
C GLY A 384 5.80 -10.26 4.57
N GLU A 385 6.63 -11.03 3.88
CA GLU A 385 6.20 -12.02 2.89
C GLU A 385 5.31 -13.13 3.50
N ILE A 386 5.57 -13.48 4.76
CA ILE A 386 4.80 -14.45 5.55
C ILE A 386 3.31 -14.04 5.68
N SER A 387 3.01 -12.76 5.58
CA SER A 387 1.63 -12.25 5.69
C SER A 387 0.78 -12.45 4.43
N ASN A 388 1.36 -12.97 3.35
CA ASN A 388 0.60 -13.38 2.17
C ASN A 388 -0.04 -14.76 2.43
N ILE A 389 -1.33 -14.75 2.76
CA ILE A 389 -2.10 -15.95 3.11
C ILE A 389 -3.05 -16.36 1.99
N GLY A 390 -3.37 -17.64 1.92
CA GLY A 390 -4.33 -18.18 0.96
C GLY A 390 -5.79 -17.77 1.27
N ALA A 391 -6.69 -18.00 0.33
CA ALA A 391 -8.11 -17.80 0.54
C ALA A 391 -8.67 -18.74 1.62
N ASN A 392 -9.69 -18.30 2.36
CA ASN A 392 -10.39 -19.02 3.40
C ASN A 392 -9.53 -19.52 4.58
N THR A 393 -8.40 -18.86 4.85
CA THR A 393 -7.52 -19.20 5.97
C THR A 393 -7.76 -18.34 7.21
N LEU A 394 -8.30 -17.14 7.04
CA LEU A 394 -8.56 -16.17 8.10
C LEU A 394 -9.89 -16.49 8.80
N THR A 395 -9.85 -17.28 9.86
CA THR A 395 -11.07 -17.78 10.53
C THR A 395 -11.17 -17.42 12.01
N ASN A 396 -10.06 -17.00 12.63
CA ASN A 396 -10.02 -16.74 14.07
C ASN A 396 -10.18 -15.25 14.37
N ILE A 397 -11.03 -14.93 15.32
CA ILE A 397 -11.22 -13.58 15.85
C ILE A 397 -10.43 -13.47 17.16
N LEU A 398 -9.36 -12.66 17.17
CA LEU A 398 -8.54 -12.44 18.37
C LEU A 398 -9.14 -11.37 19.27
N SER A 399 -9.57 -10.26 18.70
CA SER A 399 -10.17 -9.14 19.40
C SER A 399 -11.23 -8.49 18.52
N LEU A 400 -12.43 -8.31 19.07
CA LEU A 400 -13.54 -7.70 18.35
C LEU A 400 -14.10 -6.54 19.17
N SER A 401 -13.98 -5.33 18.62
CA SER A 401 -14.63 -4.15 19.16
C SER A 401 -15.98 -3.97 18.45
N VAL A 402 -17.06 -4.39 19.08
CA VAL A 402 -18.40 -4.37 18.50
C VAL A 402 -19.39 -3.61 19.38
N ALA A 403 -20.17 -2.73 18.77
CA ALA A 403 -21.32 -2.08 19.37
C ALA A 403 -22.60 -2.65 18.75
N ILE A 404 -23.62 -2.91 19.58
CA ILE A 404 -24.95 -3.37 19.16
C ILE A 404 -25.96 -2.56 19.96
N ASP A 405 -26.77 -1.75 19.27
CA ASP A 405 -27.76 -0.90 19.94
C ASP A 405 -28.88 -1.73 20.56
N GLY A 406 -29.53 -2.57 19.76
CA GLY A 406 -30.63 -3.41 20.17
C GLY A 406 -31.94 -2.65 20.45
N ASN A 407 -32.93 -3.32 20.96
CA ASN A 407 -34.23 -2.75 21.36
C ASN A 407 -34.38 -2.80 22.87
N CYS A 408 -34.21 -1.67 23.56
CA CYS A 408 -34.29 -1.58 25.03
C CYS A 408 -35.65 -1.95 25.61
N ASN A 409 -36.71 -2.00 24.81
CA ASN A 409 -38.05 -2.42 25.23
C ASN A 409 -38.29 -3.94 25.12
N ASP A 410 -37.32 -4.68 24.56
CA ASP A 410 -37.39 -6.12 24.42
C ASP A 410 -36.86 -6.80 25.70
N ALA A 411 -37.70 -7.65 26.32
CA ALA A 411 -37.32 -8.40 27.53
C ALA A 411 -36.10 -9.34 27.29
N ASP A 412 -35.90 -9.79 26.06
CA ASP A 412 -34.79 -10.63 25.62
C ASP A 412 -33.63 -9.87 24.99
N ASP A 413 -33.57 -8.51 25.07
CA ASP A 413 -32.59 -7.68 24.43
C ASP A 413 -31.13 -8.15 24.66
N SER A 414 -30.77 -8.35 25.92
CA SER A 414 -29.42 -8.79 26.28
C SER A 414 -29.07 -10.17 25.70
N ARG A 415 -30.03 -11.08 25.60
CA ARG A 415 -29.86 -12.43 25.03
C ARG A 415 -29.69 -12.35 23.52
N LYS A 416 -30.47 -11.51 22.84
CA LYS A 416 -30.39 -11.30 21.41
C LYS A 416 -29.05 -10.61 21.02
N LYS A 417 -28.61 -9.58 21.76
CA LYS A 417 -27.29 -8.96 21.60
C LYS A 417 -26.14 -9.98 21.72
N ALA A 418 -26.20 -10.82 22.77
CA ALA A 418 -25.21 -11.88 22.99
C ALA A 418 -25.21 -12.90 21.84
N ALA A 419 -26.39 -13.32 21.37
CA ALA A 419 -26.53 -14.26 20.26
C ALA A 419 -25.94 -13.67 18.95
N VAL A 420 -26.23 -12.40 18.64
CA VAL A 420 -25.69 -11.73 17.46
C VAL A 420 -24.17 -11.63 17.58
N ARG A 421 -23.64 -11.19 18.73
CA ARG A 421 -22.19 -11.06 18.94
C ARG A 421 -21.48 -12.42 18.76
N ASN A 422 -22.04 -13.50 19.28
CA ASN A 422 -21.45 -14.83 19.15
C ASN A 422 -21.61 -15.46 17.77
N SER A 423 -22.46 -14.88 16.90
CA SER A 423 -22.66 -15.34 15.53
C SER A 423 -21.75 -14.66 14.52
N ILE A 424 -20.91 -13.70 14.96
CA ILE A 424 -20.00 -13.00 14.08
C ILE A 424 -18.90 -13.96 13.65
N GLU A 425 -18.78 -14.14 12.35
CA GLU A 425 -17.75 -14.96 11.71
C GLU A 425 -16.96 -14.10 10.74
N VAL A 426 -15.68 -14.45 10.54
CA VAL A 426 -14.78 -13.82 9.59
C VAL A 426 -14.21 -14.86 8.64
N THR A 427 -14.08 -14.52 7.39
CA THR A 427 -13.32 -15.31 6.41
C THR A 427 -12.72 -14.37 5.34
N ASN A 428 -11.70 -14.81 4.64
CA ASN A 428 -11.16 -14.09 3.50
C ASN A 428 -11.51 -14.85 2.21
N PRO A 429 -12.38 -14.31 1.36
CA PRO A 429 -12.78 -14.98 0.11
C PRO A 429 -11.64 -15.05 -0.91
N SER A 430 -10.71 -14.10 -0.85
CA SER A 430 -9.53 -14.01 -1.71
C SER A 430 -8.23 -14.17 -0.92
N GLN A 431 -7.13 -14.49 -1.62
CA GLN A 431 -5.79 -14.47 -1.02
C GLN A 431 -5.36 -13.05 -0.66
N SER A 432 -4.53 -12.90 0.37
CA SER A 432 -3.90 -11.63 0.67
C SER A 432 -2.73 -11.36 -0.27
N TYR A 433 -2.41 -10.09 -0.48
CA TYR A 433 -1.36 -9.65 -1.40
C TYR A 433 -0.61 -8.43 -0.87
N GLY A 434 0.60 -8.22 -1.41
CA GLY A 434 1.39 -7.01 -1.14
C GLY A 434 2.34 -7.10 0.03
N GLY A 435 2.31 -8.18 0.81
CA GLY A 435 3.28 -8.42 1.88
C GLY A 435 4.67 -8.66 1.30
N LYS A 436 5.65 -7.89 1.75
CA LYS A 436 7.05 -8.00 1.34
C LYS A 436 7.96 -7.70 2.52
N ASP A 437 9.04 -8.47 2.64
CA ASP A 437 10.06 -8.24 3.65
C ASP A 437 10.86 -6.94 3.38
N ALA A 438 11.61 -6.49 4.38
CA ALA A 438 12.51 -5.35 4.21
C ALA A 438 13.49 -5.62 3.05
N PRO A 439 13.86 -4.59 2.26
CA PRO A 439 14.70 -4.76 1.09
C PRO A 439 16.03 -5.44 1.42
N THR A 440 16.46 -6.33 0.53
CA THR A 440 17.78 -6.98 0.59
C THR A 440 18.89 -5.97 0.28
N ASN A 441 20.14 -6.32 0.58
CA ASN A 441 21.28 -5.45 0.27
C ASN A 441 21.39 -5.13 -1.22
N GLU A 442 21.06 -6.08 -2.10
CA GLU A 442 21.06 -5.87 -3.55
C GLU A 442 19.93 -4.92 -3.98
N GLU A 443 18.75 -5.07 -3.41
CA GLU A 443 17.63 -4.15 -3.66
C GLU A 443 17.95 -2.73 -3.16
N ILE A 444 18.57 -2.58 -1.96
CA ILE A 444 19.00 -1.27 -1.44
C ILE A 444 20.01 -0.64 -2.40
N ARG A 445 20.99 -1.39 -2.90
CA ARG A 445 21.99 -0.91 -3.85
C ARG A 445 21.32 -0.42 -5.14
N PHE A 446 20.42 -1.22 -5.68
CA PHE A 446 19.67 -0.89 -6.88
C PHE A 446 18.80 0.36 -6.67
N MET A 447 17.98 0.38 -5.62
CA MET A 447 17.10 1.52 -5.29
C MET A 447 17.91 2.80 -5.12
N THR A 448 19.04 2.74 -4.42
CA THR A 448 19.87 3.93 -4.16
C THR A 448 20.40 4.53 -5.46
N LYS A 449 20.85 3.71 -6.40
CA LYS A 449 21.32 4.19 -7.71
C LYS A 449 20.23 4.88 -8.52
N TYR A 450 19.05 4.26 -8.61
CA TYR A 450 17.96 4.75 -9.45
C TYR A 450 17.24 5.95 -8.85
N ILE A 451 16.90 5.92 -7.57
CA ILE A 451 16.18 7.02 -6.92
C ILE A 451 17.07 8.27 -6.81
N SER A 452 18.38 8.09 -6.52
CA SER A 452 19.32 9.18 -6.48
C SER A 452 19.44 9.89 -7.85
N ALA A 453 19.38 9.14 -8.96
CA ALA A 453 19.42 9.70 -10.30
C ALA A 453 18.19 10.56 -10.63
N ALA A 454 16.99 10.13 -10.21
CA ALA A 454 15.73 10.85 -10.47
C ALA A 454 15.55 12.12 -9.60
N GLN A 455 16.27 12.24 -8.48
CA GLN A 455 16.22 13.40 -7.57
C GLN A 455 14.80 13.82 -7.16
N ASN A 456 13.90 12.87 -6.98
CA ASN A 456 12.52 13.09 -6.54
C ASN A 456 11.67 13.98 -7.47
N ARG A 457 11.93 13.97 -8.77
CA ARG A 457 11.19 14.73 -9.80
C ARG A 457 10.84 13.81 -10.97
N CYS A 458 9.79 14.17 -11.69
CA CYS A 458 9.39 13.47 -12.90
C CYS A 458 10.21 14.01 -14.09
N VAL A 459 11.03 13.15 -14.69
CA VAL A 459 11.86 13.44 -15.86
C VAL A 459 11.46 12.56 -17.04
N THR A 460 11.12 11.31 -16.77
CA THR A 460 10.66 10.34 -17.76
C THR A 460 9.17 10.07 -17.60
N LEU A 461 8.52 9.53 -18.63
CA LEU A 461 7.11 9.12 -18.56
C LEU A 461 6.86 8.07 -17.46
N SER A 462 7.84 7.19 -17.25
CA SER A 462 7.80 6.19 -16.17
C SER A 462 7.81 6.81 -14.78
N ASP A 463 8.45 7.98 -14.59
CA ASP A 463 8.46 8.68 -13.31
C ASP A 463 7.06 9.23 -12.99
N TYR A 464 6.34 9.76 -13.99
CA TYR A 464 4.96 10.21 -13.84
C TYR A 464 4.05 9.06 -13.44
N TYR A 465 4.19 7.90 -14.09
CA TYR A 465 3.44 6.69 -13.73
C TYR A 465 3.73 6.26 -12.28
N ALA A 466 5.01 6.14 -11.91
CA ALA A 466 5.42 5.72 -10.58
C ALA A 466 4.89 6.66 -9.49
N ARG A 467 4.99 7.98 -9.70
CA ARG A 467 4.49 8.97 -8.76
C ARG A 467 2.98 8.92 -8.58
N LEU A 468 2.22 8.74 -9.65
CA LEU A 468 0.77 8.61 -9.55
C LEU A 468 0.35 7.36 -8.78
N MET A 469 1.08 6.25 -8.96
CA MET A 469 0.84 5.02 -8.19
C MET A 469 1.21 5.12 -6.70
N GLU A 470 2.05 6.09 -6.32
CA GLU A 470 2.38 6.43 -4.94
C GLU A 470 1.35 7.37 -4.28
N MET A 471 0.47 7.99 -5.06
CA MET A 471 -0.57 8.89 -4.52
C MET A 471 -1.46 8.12 -3.55
N PRO A 472 -1.74 8.69 -2.35
CA PRO A 472 -2.59 8.00 -1.38
C PRO A 472 -4.00 7.76 -1.93
N ALA A 473 -4.49 6.53 -1.84
CA ALA A 473 -5.78 6.08 -2.38
C ALA A 473 -6.99 6.92 -1.91
N LYS A 474 -6.90 7.50 -0.72
CA LYS A 474 -7.92 8.41 -0.15
C LYS A 474 -8.22 9.67 -0.98
N TYR A 475 -7.36 10.03 -1.94
CA TYR A 475 -7.59 11.15 -2.88
C TYR A 475 -8.14 10.68 -4.22
N GLY A 476 -8.51 9.41 -4.35
CA GLY A 476 -9.04 8.82 -5.56
C GLY A 476 -7.94 8.28 -6.46
N LEU A 477 -7.22 7.25 -5.99
CA LEU A 477 -6.22 6.57 -6.81
C LEU A 477 -6.90 5.91 -8.01
N PRO A 478 -6.48 6.17 -9.24
CA PRO A 478 -6.98 5.46 -10.41
C PRO A 478 -6.58 3.99 -10.37
N PHE A 479 -7.39 3.13 -10.95
CA PHE A 479 -7.08 1.70 -11.05
C PHE A 479 -5.91 1.44 -12.00
N ARG A 480 -5.92 2.12 -13.15
CA ARG A 480 -4.84 2.06 -14.15
C ARG A 480 -4.56 3.44 -14.71
N VAL A 481 -3.30 3.65 -15.01
CA VAL A 481 -2.79 4.90 -15.59
C VAL A 481 -1.90 4.56 -16.78
N GLY A 482 -2.11 5.25 -17.89
CA GLY A 482 -1.22 5.25 -19.05
C GLY A 482 -0.64 6.64 -19.24
N VAL A 483 0.66 6.76 -19.42
CA VAL A 483 1.34 8.05 -19.60
C VAL A 483 1.98 8.08 -20.97
N VAL A 484 1.67 9.10 -21.76
CA VAL A 484 2.21 9.31 -23.11
C VAL A 484 2.59 10.75 -23.32
N GLU A 485 3.50 10.99 -24.25
CA GLU A 485 3.85 12.32 -24.73
C GLU A 485 3.17 12.60 -26.07
N GLU A 486 2.35 13.65 -26.12
CA GLU A 486 1.73 14.14 -27.35
C GLU A 486 1.89 15.66 -27.45
N ASN A 487 2.40 16.15 -28.56
CA ASN A 487 2.51 17.58 -28.83
C ASN A 487 3.21 18.40 -27.73
N ASN A 488 4.31 17.89 -27.17
CA ASN A 488 5.06 18.51 -26.06
C ASN A 488 4.25 18.59 -24.74
N LYS A 489 3.25 17.76 -24.57
CA LYS A 489 2.47 17.63 -23.35
C LYS A 489 2.56 16.20 -22.83
N VAL A 490 2.60 16.04 -21.53
CA VAL A 490 2.43 14.75 -20.88
C VAL A 490 0.94 14.50 -20.71
N ILE A 491 0.41 13.53 -21.44
CA ILE A 491 -0.98 13.12 -21.34
C ILE A 491 -1.08 11.88 -20.48
N ILE A 492 -1.92 11.96 -19.48
CA ILE A 492 -2.16 10.91 -18.50
C ILE A 492 -3.58 10.40 -18.72
N TYR A 493 -3.68 9.16 -19.19
CA TYR A 493 -4.94 8.46 -19.29
C TYR A 493 -5.21 7.70 -18.00
N SER A 494 -6.45 7.76 -17.50
CA SER A 494 -6.82 7.16 -16.23
C SER A 494 -8.13 6.38 -16.36
N LEU A 495 -8.16 5.18 -15.78
CA LEU A 495 -9.34 4.34 -15.65
C LEU A 495 -9.61 4.04 -14.18
N GLY A 496 -10.89 4.01 -13.82
CA GLY A 496 -11.39 3.57 -12.52
C GLY A 496 -12.00 2.17 -12.57
N LEU A 497 -12.50 1.72 -11.43
CA LEU A 497 -13.38 0.56 -11.32
C LEU A 497 -14.77 1.02 -10.89
N ASP A 498 -15.79 0.36 -11.40
CA ASP A 498 -17.17 0.50 -10.93
C ASP A 498 -17.46 -0.39 -9.70
N ALA A 499 -18.68 -0.32 -9.18
CA ALA A 499 -19.11 -1.11 -8.03
C ALA A 499 -19.03 -2.64 -8.23
N ASP A 500 -19.08 -3.08 -9.48
CA ASP A 500 -19.00 -4.50 -9.86
C ASP A 500 -17.55 -4.96 -10.12
N GLY A 501 -16.56 -4.06 -9.94
CA GLY A 501 -15.16 -4.33 -10.21
C GLY A 501 -14.81 -4.35 -11.70
N ARG A 502 -15.63 -3.73 -12.57
CA ARG A 502 -15.40 -3.57 -13.98
C ARG A 502 -14.76 -2.22 -14.27
N LEU A 503 -14.12 -2.12 -15.42
CA LEU A 503 -13.51 -0.86 -15.83
C LEU A 503 -14.56 0.22 -16.09
N THR A 504 -14.28 1.43 -15.62
CA THR A 504 -15.06 2.62 -15.96
C THR A 504 -14.16 3.73 -16.47
N SER A 505 -14.59 4.37 -17.55
CA SER A 505 -13.94 5.56 -18.11
C SER A 505 -14.43 6.85 -17.42
N LEU A 506 -15.38 6.76 -16.51
CA LEU A 506 -15.89 7.90 -15.75
C LEU A 506 -14.84 8.34 -14.72
N LEU A 507 -13.93 9.18 -15.14
CA LEU A 507 -13.00 9.84 -14.24
C LEU A 507 -13.70 11.03 -13.60
N SER A 508 -13.81 11.02 -12.27
CA SER A 508 -14.30 12.18 -11.53
C SER A 508 -13.37 13.38 -11.77
N GLU A 509 -13.94 14.53 -12.09
CA GLU A 509 -13.18 15.78 -12.26
C GLU A 509 -12.31 16.08 -11.03
N ARG A 510 -12.81 15.77 -9.83
CA ARG A 510 -12.07 15.92 -8.58
C ARG A 510 -10.84 15.01 -8.49
N VAL A 511 -10.93 13.77 -8.94
CA VAL A 511 -9.79 12.86 -8.98
C VAL A 511 -8.73 13.38 -9.94
N ALA A 512 -9.14 13.86 -11.12
CA ALA A 512 -8.23 14.47 -12.09
C ALA A 512 -7.53 15.72 -11.52
N GLU A 513 -8.25 16.58 -10.81
CA GLU A 513 -7.67 17.75 -10.14
C GLU A 513 -6.69 17.33 -9.03
N ASN A 514 -7.04 16.34 -8.20
CA ASN A 514 -6.15 15.82 -7.17
C ASN A 514 -4.86 15.25 -7.75
N MET A 515 -4.94 14.47 -8.84
CA MET A 515 -3.77 13.95 -9.57
C MET A 515 -2.89 15.09 -10.08
N LYS A 516 -3.49 16.11 -10.69
CA LYS A 516 -2.77 17.28 -11.22
C LYS A 516 -2.10 18.08 -10.11
N GLU A 517 -2.81 18.31 -9.01
CA GLU A 517 -2.26 19.00 -7.83
C GLU A 517 -1.13 18.18 -7.19
N TYR A 518 -1.29 16.86 -7.08
CA TYR A 518 -0.25 15.97 -6.56
C TYR A 518 1.03 16.04 -7.39
N LEU A 519 0.90 15.98 -8.71
CA LEU A 519 2.05 16.08 -9.63
C LEU A 519 2.69 17.46 -9.67
N SER A 520 2.00 18.51 -9.24
CA SER A 520 2.50 19.89 -9.32
C SER A 520 3.86 20.10 -8.65
N ASN A 521 4.15 19.35 -7.57
CA ASN A 521 5.42 19.41 -6.86
C ASN A 521 6.55 18.55 -7.47
N TYR A 522 6.19 17.61 -8.33
CA TYR A 522 7.14 16.65 -8.90
C TYR A 522 7.47 16.94 -10.38
N ARG A 523 6.53 17.56 -11.11
CA ARG A 523 6.71 17.88 -12.52
C ARG A 523 7.78 18.95 -12.74
N MET A 524 8.43 18.94 -13.90
CA MET A 524 9.31 20.02 -14.31
C MET A 524 8.49 21.26 -14.69
N ILE A 525 9.13 22.43 -14.61
CA ILE A 525 8.45 23.74 -14.84
C ILE A 525 7.85 23.81 -16.25
N ASN A 526 8.51 23.20 -17.23
CA ASN A 526 8.10 23.25 -18.64
C ASN A 526 7.14 22.15 -19.05
N ASP A 527 6.81 21.21 -18.16
CA ASP A 527 5.93 20.10 -18.49
C ASP A 527 4.47 20.52 -18.33
N PHE A 528 3.74 20.37 -19.40
CA PHE A 528 2.28 20.55 -19.40
C PHE A 528 1.61 19.20 -19.22
N VAL A 529 0.99 19.00 -18.06
CA VAL A 529 0.29 17.77 -17.72
C VAL A 529 -1.21 17.93 -18.01
N GLU A 530 -1.74 17.04 -18.84
CA GLU A 530 -3.16 16.94 -19.15
C GLU A 530 -3.66 15.56 -18.75
N ILE A 531 -4.78 15.49 -18.00
CA ILE A 531 -5.36 14.23 -17.55
C ILE A 531 -6.63 13.98 -18.36
N ARG A 532 -6.74 12.80 -18.94
CA ARG A 532 -7.86 12.36 -19.74
C ARG A 532 -8.41 11.02 -19.23
N SER A 533 -9.68 10.78 -19.48
CA SER A 533 -10.26 9.45 -19.28
C SER A 533 -9.63 8.45 -20.24
N GLY A 534 -9.28 7.26 -19.71
CA GLY A 534 -8.82 6.15 -20.53
C GLY A 534 -9.95 5.55 -21.37
N ARG A 535 -9.59 4.77 -22.37
CA ARG A 535 -10.51 4.08 -23.28
C ARG A 535 -10.55 2.59 -22.92
N ILE A 536 -11.76 2.02 -22.90
CA ILE A 536 -11.99 0.61 -22.60
C ILE A 536 -12.39 -0.06 -23.90
N ILE A 537 -11.68 -1.11 -24.27
CA ILE A 537 -12.02 -1.96 -25.42
C ILE A 537 -12.58 -3.27 -24.90
N ASN A 538 -13.88 -3.46 -25.05
CA ASN A 538 -14.53 -4.69 -24.64
C ASN A 538 -14.37 -5.76 -25.71
N ILE A 539 -13.89 -6.94 -25.31
CA ILE A 539 -13.67 -8.09 -26.21
C ILE A 539 -14.42 -9.32 -25.72
N ALA A 540 -14.83 -10.13 -26.68
CA ALA A 540 -15.42 -11.43 -26.42
C ALA A 540 -14.65 -12.51 -27.18
N PHE A 541 -14.66 -13.73 -26.67
CA PHE A 541 -13.97 -14.88 -27.23
C PHE A 541 -14.93 -16.00 -27.58
N GLU A 542 -14.69 -16.62 -28.73
CA GLU A 542 -15.33 -17.86 -29.13
C GLU A 542 -14.25 -18.91 -29.38
N VAL A 543 -14.33 -20.02 -28.67
CA VAL A 543 -13.32 -21.08 -28.64
C VAL A 543 -13.91 -22.37 -29.17
N ASP A 544 -13.47 -22.84 -30.34
CA ASP A 544 -13.87 -24.09 -30.96
C ASP A 544 -12.86 -25.20 -30.63
N ILE A 545 -13.31 -26.28 -29.96
CA ILE A 545 -12.44 -27.35 -29.48
C ILE A 545 -12.99 -28.75 -29.80
N TYR A 546 -12.06 -29.71 -29.79
CA TYR A 546 -12.36 -31.14 -29.61
C TYR A 546 -12.00 -31.57 -28.20
N VAL A 547 -12.94 -32.25 -27.51
CA VAL A 547 -12.75 -32.78 -26.17
C VAL A 547 -12.44 -34.27 -26.23
N GLU A 548 -11.51 -34.75 -25.40
CA GLU A 548 -11.22 -36.16 -25.24
C GLU A 548 -12.42 -36.93 -24.66
N LYS A 549 -12.68 -38.12 -25.18
CA LYS A 549 -13.86 -38.93 -24.76
C LYS A 549 -13.89 -39.32 -23.28
N SER A 550 -12.76 -39.23 -22.60
CA SER A 550 -12.61 -39.58 -21.18
C SER A 550 -13.03 -38.46 -20.23
N TYR A 551 -13.22 -37.24 -20.71
CA TYR A 551 -13.53 -36.05 -19.91
C TYR A 551 -14.97 -35.55 -20.10
N ASP A 552 -15.54 -34.96 -19.04
CA ASP A 552 -16.85 -34.31 -19.14
C ASP A 552 -16.74 -33.00 -19.92
N LYS A 553 -17.59 -32.86 -20.91
CA LYS A 553 -17.64 -31.67 -21.79
C LYS A 553 -17.88 -30.39 -21.02
N SER A 554 -18.76 -30.43 -20.02
CA SER A 554 -19.12 -29.25 -19.21
C SER A 554 -17.97 -28.80 -18.33
N GLU A 555 -17.19 -29.76 -17.79
CA GLU A 555 -16.02 -29.47 -16.94
C GLU A 555 -14.90 -28.83 -17.76
N VAL A 556 -14.61 -29.38 -18.96
CA VAL A 556 -13.59 -28.83 -19.85
C VAL A 556 -13.98 -27.44 -20.34
N SER A 557 -15.24 -27.21 -20.71
CA SER A 557 -15.76 -25.88 -21.07
C SER A 557 -15.54 -24.87 -19.93
N LYS A 558 -15.87 -25.25 -18.70
CA LYS A 558 -15.69 -24.36 -17.54
C LYS A 558 -14.21 -24.01 -17.32
N ARG A 559 -13.33 -25.00 -17.40
CA ARG A 559 -11.88 -24.77 -17.24
C ARG A 559 -11.33 -23.80 -18.28
N ILE A 560 -11.82 -23.88 -19.53
CA ILE A 560 -11.42 -22.96 -20.59
C ILE A 560 -11.95 -21.55 -20.31
N ILE A 561 -13.20 -21.41 -19.89
CA ILE A 561 -13.78 -20.10 -19.54
C ILE A 561 -12.97 -19.47 -18.39
N ASP A 562 -12.68 -20.26 -17.36
CA ASP A 562 -11.92 -19.78 -16.19
C ASP A 562 -10.49 -19.36 -16.61
N LEU A 563 -9.83 -20.14 -17.49
CA LEU A 563 -8.48 -19.81 -18.00
C LEU A 563 -8.49 -18.53 -18.86
N VAL A 564 -9.45 -18.38 -19.78
CA VAL A 564 -9.55 -17.16 -20.62
C VAL A 564 -9.78 -15.94 -19.75
N ARG A 565 -10.66 -16.05 -18.76
CA ARG A 565 -10.92 -14.95 -17.82
C ARG A 565 -9.71 -14.62 -16.94
N GLU A 566 -8.98 -15.64 -16.51
CA GLU A 566 -7.74 -15.44 -15.76
C GLU A 566 -6.64 -14.79 -16.61
N TYR A 567 -6.53 -15.19 -17.88
CA TYR A 567 -5.59 -14.59 -18.82
C TYR A 567 -5.92 -13.12 -19.09
N MET A 568 -7.21 -12.82 -19.28
CA MET A 568 -7.72 -11.48 -19.56
C MET A 568 -8.05 -10.66 -18.31
N ASP A 569 -7.57 -11.08 -17.12
CA ASP A 569 -7.80 -10.30 -15.91
C ASP A 569 -7.18 -8.91 -16.05
N ILE A 570 -8.02 -7.89 -15.93
CA ILE A 570 -7.63 -6.47 -16.00
C ILE A 570 -6.52 -6.09 -15.00
N ARG A 571 -6.32 -6.90 -13.96
CA ARG A 571 -5.26 -6.71 -12.97
C ARG A 571 -3.89 -7.14 -13.48
N LYS A 572 -3.83 -8.00 -14.50
CA LYS A 572 -2.58 -8.52 -15.08
C LYS A 572 -2.03 -7.65 -16.21
N HIS A 573 -2.87 -6.82 -16.83
CA HIS A 573 -2.51 -6.00 -17.98
C HIS A 573 -2.35 -4.53 -17.65
N GLN A 574 -1.47 -3.84 -18.38
CA GLN A 574 -1.25 -2.40 -18.30
C GLN A 574 -1.96 -1.67 -19.46
N MET A 575 -2.16 -0.36 -19.29
CA MET A 575 -2.70 0.47 -20.37
C MET A 575 -1.70 0.59 -21.52
N GLY A 576 -2.16 0.35 -22.75
CA GLY A 576 -1.31 0.36 -23.92
C GLY A 576 -0.46 -0.90 -24.10
N GLU A 577 -0.73 -1.96 -23.36
CA GLU A 577 -0.06 -3.25 -23.48
C GLU A 577 -0.73 -4.11 -24.54
N ASP A 578 0.07 -4.65 -25.47
CA ASP A 578 -0.41 -5.56 -26.51
C ASP A 578 -0.71 -6.94 -25.91
N ILE A 579 -1.77 -7.60 -26.37
CA ILE A 579 -2.17 -8.92 -25.89
C ILE A 579 -1.89 -9.97 -26.95
N PHE A 580 -1.10 -10.99 -26.57
CA PHE A 580 -0.69 -12.09 -27.45
C PHE A 580 -1.68 -13.25 -27.37
N ILE A 581 -2.62 -13.30 -28.32
CA ILE A 581 -3.63 -14.36 -28.39
C ILE A 581 -3.01 -15.73 -28.66
N GLY A 582 -1.86 -15.77 -29.34
CA GLY A 582 -1.11 -17.01 -29.57
C GLY A 582 -0.64 -17.70 -28.27
N ASP A 583 -0.35 -16.95 -27.22
CA ASP A 583 0.00 -17.53 -25.91
C ASP A 583 -1.26 -18.09 -25.22
N LEU A 584 -2.39 -17.43 -25.34
CA LEU A 584 -3.67 -17.95 -24.85
C LEU A 584 -4.05 -19.26 -25.53
N GLU A 585 -3.91 -19.36 -26.85
CA GLU A 585 -4.16 -20.61 -27.61
C GLU A 585 -3.28 -21.75 -27.12
N LYS A 586 -2.02 -21.46 -26.85
CA LYS A 586 -1.05 -22.43 -26.33
C LYS A 586 -1.42 -22.91 -24.92
N GLU A 587 -1.88 -22.02 -24.05
CA GLU A 587 -2.33 -22.40 -22.71
C GLU A 587 -3.64 -23.22 -22.76
N ILE A 588 -4.60 -22.87 -23.62
CA ILE A 588 -5.81 -23.67 -23.84
C ILE A 588 -5.46 -25.08 -24.34
N SER A 589 -4.51 -25.18 -25.25
CA SER A 589 -4.09 -26.47 -25.83
C SER A 589 -3.38 -27.40 -24.82
N LYS A 590 -2.88 -26.86 -23.71
CA LYS A 590 -2.23 -27.64 -22.64
C LYS A 590 -3.23 -28.16 -21.59
N LEU A 591 -4.47 -27.68 -21.60
CA LEU A 591 -5.44 -28.09 -20.61
C LEU A 591 -5.81 -29.56 -20.74
N ASP A 592 -5.86 -30.27 -19.61
CA ASP A 592 -6.30 -31.66 -19.56
C ASP A 592 -7.74 -31.78 -20.03
N GLY A 593 -7.97 -32.68 -20.97
CA GLY A 593 -9.27 -32.93 -21.61
C GLY A 593 -9.46 -32.21 -22.94
N VAL A 594 -8.60 -31.27 -23.32
CA VAL A 594 -8.61 -30.64 -24.65
C VAL A 594 -7.79 -31.51 -25.60
N GLN A 595 -8.45 -32.13 -26.55
CA GLN A 595 -7.78 -32.96 -27.58
C GLN A 595 -7.12 -32.09 -28.65
N ASN A 596 -7.81 -31.04 -29.08
CA ASN A 596 -7.31 -30.11 -30.08
C ASN A 596 -8.11 -28.79 -30.02
N LEU A 597 -7.41 -27.68 -30.15
CA LEU A 597 -7.98 -26.37 -30.38
C LEU A 597 -8.15 -26.21 -31.91
N ILE A 598 -9.38 -25.94 -32.36
CA ILE A 598 -9.68 -25.78 -33.77
C ILE A 598 -9.46 -24.34 -34.17
N GLU A 599 -10.11 -23.41 -33.44
CA GLU A 599 -10.06 -21.99 -33.73
C GLU A 599 -10.39 -21.18 -32.49
N LEU A 600 -9.72 -20.05 -32.35
CA LEU A 600 -10.01 -19.01 -31.34
C LEU A 600 -10.35 -17.73 -32.10
N ARG A 601 -11.55 -17.22 -31.92
CA ARG A 601 -12.02 -15.98 -32.52
C ARG A 601 -12.23 -14.93 -31.49
N CYS A 602 -11.87 -13.69 -31.80
CA CYS A 602 -12.03 -12.52 -30.95
C CYS A 602 -13.00 -11.53 -31.57
N TYR A 603 -13.88 -10.96 -30.75
CA TYR A 603 -14.90 -10.00 -31.19
C TYR A 603 -14.78 -8.71 -30.38
N ASN A 604 -14.86 -7.55 -31.06
CA ASN A 604 -14.97 -6.27 -30.40
C ASN A 604 -16.43 -5.96 -30.07
N LYS A 605 -16.79 -5.78 -28.83
CA LYS A 605 -18.14 -5.46 -28.36
C LYS A 605 -18.31 -3.98 -28.12
N VAL A 606 -19.29 -3.36 -28.80
CA VAL A 606 -19.56 -1.91 -28.71
C VAL A 606 -21.05 -1.67 -28.47
N GLY A 607 -21.37 -0.71 -27.61
CA GLY A 607 -22.77 -0.35 -27.30
C GLY A 607 -23.49 -1.38 -26.41
N ASN A 608 -24.76 -1.18 -26.14
CA ASN A 608 -25.61 -2.10 -25.34
C ASN A 608 -25.03 -2.51 -24.00
N GLY A 609 -24.45 -1.55 -23.25
CA GLY A 609 -23.82 -1.80 -21.96
C GLY A 609 -22.30 -2.06 -22.02
N TYR A 610 -21.72 -2.12 -23.21
CA TYR A 610 -20.28 -2.07 -23.46
C TYR A 610 -19.81 -0.62 -23.69
N SER A 611 -18.50 -0.42 -23.75
CA SER A 611 -17.95 0.89 -24.09
C SER A 611 -18.20 1.21 -25.57
N ASP A 612 -18.22 2.50 -25.90
CA ASP A 612 -18.35 2.96 -27.28
C ASP A 612 -17.02 2.95 -28.07
N THR A 613 -15.94 2.46 -27.42
CA THR A 613 -14.61 2.43 -28.03
C THR A 613 -14.48 1.24 -28.96
N GLN A 614 -14.17 1.52 -30.21
CA GLN A 614 -13.90 0.52 -31.22
C GLN A 614 -12.39 0.30 -31.32
N ILE A 615 -11.99 -0.96 -31.57
CA ILE A 615 -10.58 -1.31 -31.81
C ILE A 615 -10.10 -0.69 -33.13
N SER A 616 -8.84 -0.27 -33.17
CA SER A 616 -8.23 0.29 -34.40
C SER A 616 -7.84 -0.77 -35.43
N GLN A 617 -7.77 -2.04 -35.03
CA GLN A 617 -7.45 -3.15 -35.93
C GLN A 617 -8.61 -3.43 -36.92
N GLN A 618 -8.24 -4.02 -38.07
CA GLN A 618 -9.19 -4.35 -39.10
C GLN A 618 -10.17 -5.42 -38.63
N LEU A 619 -11.47 -5.17 -38.84
CA LEU A 619 -12.52 -6.14 -38.58
C LEU A 619 -12.72 -6.99 -39.82
N VAL A 620 -13.06 -8.26 -39.61
CA VAL A 620 -13.42 -9.15 -40.75
C VAL A 620 -14.71 -8.66 -41.40
N THR A 621 -14.60 -8.14 -42.63
CA THR A 621 -15.75 -7.77 -43.43
C THR A 621 -16.38 -9.03 -43.98
N ASN A 622 -17.37 -9.59 -43.31
CA ASN A 622 -18.13 -10.72 -43.84
C ASN A 622 -19.26 -10.24 -44.73
N THR A 623 -19.24 -10.68 -45.97
CA THR A 623 -20.34 -10.48 -46.93
C THR A 623 -21.53 -11.42 -46.66
N ASP A 624 -21.37 -12.38 -45.75
CA ASP A 624 -22.42 -13.33 -45.39
C ASP A 624 -23.10 -12.86 -44.08
N SER A 625 -24.40 -12.60 -44.15
CA SER A 625 -25.24 -12.00 -43.12
C SER A 625 -25.41 -12.87 -41.84
N THR A 626 -24.69 -13.96 -41.72
CA THR A 626 -24.80 -14.93 -40.61
C THR A 626 -23.77 -14.71 -39.50
N TYR A 627 -22.72 -13.87 -39.69
CA TYR A 627 -21.68 -13.63 -38.69
C TYR A 627 -21.64 -12.16 -38.24
N PRO A 628 -21.38 -11.89 -36.97
CA PRO A 628 -21.29 -10.52 -36.46
C PRO A 628 -20.16 -9.77 -37.17
N SER A 629 -20.41 -8.52 -37.53
CA SER A 629 -19.47 -7.62 -38.23
C SER A 629 -18.35 -7.07 -37.32
N ASP A 630 -18.23 -7.60 -36.13
CA ASP A 630 -17.35 -7.15 -35.05
C ASP A 630 -16.17 -8.12 -34.74
N GLU A 631 -15.98 -9.17 -35.58
CA GLU A 631 -14.85 -10.09 -35.48
C GLU A 631 -13.54 -9.40 -35.87
N ILE A 632 -12.50 -9.55 -35.04
CA ILE A 632 -11.18 -8.94 -35.22
C ILE A 632 -10.36 -9.87 -36.14
N ASP A 633 -9.74 -9.31 -37.19
CA ASP A 633 -8.84 -10.09 -38.03
C ASP A 633 -7.48 -10.29 -37.38
N LEU A 634 -7.33 -11.46 -36.76
CA LEU A 634 -6.09 -11.87 -36.11
C LEU A 634 -5.02 -12.39 -37.07
N ARG A 635 -5.34 -12.57 -38.35
CA ARG A 635 -4.40 -13.15 -39.34
C ARG A 635 -3.36 -12.12 -39.80
N GLU A 636 -3.79 -10.87 -39.94
CA GLU A 636 -2.89 -9.77 -40.33
C GLU A 636 -2.03 -9.25 -39.19
N SER A 637 -2.38 -9.56 -37.93
CA SER A 637 -1.73 -9.06 -36.74
C SER A 637 -0.85 -10.09 -36.01
N ASP A 638 -0.50 -11.20 -36.67
CA ASP A 638 0.27 -12.30 -36.05
C ASP A 638 -0.32 -12.76 -34.71
N LYS A 639 -1.66 -12.84 -34.62
CA LYS A 639 -2.42 -13.19 -33.42
C LYS A 639 -2.16 -12.26 -32.23
N THR A 640 -1.91 -10.99 -32.48
CA THR A 640 -1.70 -9.96 -31.47
C THR A 640 -2.83 -8.95 -31.51
N LEU A 641 -3.38 -8.59 -30.35
CA LEU A 641 -4.26 -7.43 -30.20
C LEU A 641 -3.39 -6.23 -29.87
N PHE A 642 -3.26 -5.30 -30.80
CA PHE A 642 -2.49 -4.07 -30.59
C PHE A 642 -3.28 -3.08 -29.76
N SER A 643 -2.66 -2.57 -28.71
CA SER A 643 -3.26 -1.58 -27.82
C SER A 643 -2.74 -0.18 -28.13
N GLU A 644 -3.65 0.76 -28.36
CA GLU A 644 -3.29 2.17 -28.42
C GLU A 644 -3.00 2.70 -27.02
N ALA A 645 -2.15 3.72 -26.95
CA ALA A 645 -1.88 4.41 -25.71
C ALA A 645 -3.19 4.91 -25.06
N GLY A 646 -3.35 4.63 -23.76
CA GLY A 646 -4.56 4.99 -23.03
C GLY A 646 -5.75 4.03 -23.21
N CYS A 647 -5.57 2.88 -23.90
CA CYS A 647 -6.57 1.83 -24.00
C CYS A 647 -6.25 0.66 -23.07
N LEU A 648 -7.29 0.01 -22.57
CA LEU A 648 -7.19 -1.26 -21.83
C LEU A 648 -8.28 -2.22 -22.31
N TYR A 649 -7.93 -3.49 -22.48
CA TYR A 649 -8.84 -4.53 -22.86
C TYR A 649 -9.59 -5.12 -21.67
N GLU A 650 -10.88 -5.43 -21.86
CA GLU A 650 -11.72 -6.03 -20.82
C GLU A 650 -12.66 -7.10 -21.41
N VAL A 651 -12.77 -8.24 -20.75
CA VAL A 651 -13.86 -9.21 -20.93
C VAL A 651 -14.93 -8.89 -19.88
N LYS A 652 -15.97 -8.16 -20.29
CA LYS A 652 -16.90 -7.52 -19.35
C LYS A 652 -17.87 -8.47 -18.67
N TYR A 653 -18.43 -9.41 -19.41
CA TYR A 653 -19.44 -10.33 -18.89
C TYR A 653 -18.98 -11.79 -18.98
N PRO A 654 -19.47 -12.66 -18.09
CA PRO A 654 -19.16 -14.10 -18.14
C PRO A 654 -19.51 -14.77 -19.46
N ASN A 655 -20.57 -14.28 -20.13
CA ASN A 655 -21.06 -14.82 -21.40
C ASN A 655 -20.26 -14.34 -22.63
N ASP A 656 -19.29 -13.45 -22.43
CA ASP A 656 -18.41 -12.99 -23.49
C ASP A 656 -17.34 -14.04 -23.85
N VAL A 657 -17.26 -15.13 -23.09
CA VAL A 657 -16.43 -16.29 -23.42
C VAL A 657 -17.35 -17.47 -23.72
N GLN A 658 -17.40 -17.89 -24.99
CA GLN A 658 -18.20 -19.01 -25.47
C GLN A 658 -17.28 -20.15 -25.90
N VAL A 659 -17.60 -21.37 -25.46
CA VAL A 659 -16.84 -22.57 -25.82
C VAL A 659 -17.76 -23.51 -26.61
N ASN A 660 -17.41 -23.76 -27.88
CA ASN A 660 -18.10 -24.67 -28.77
C ASN A 660 -17.36 -26.00 -28.86
N ILE A 661 -18.01 -27.06 -28.45
CA ILE A 661 -17.45 -28.41 -28.54
C ILE A 661 -17.96 -29.07 -29.83
N LYS A 662 -17.03 -29.31 -30.73
CA LYS A 662 -17.34 -30.03 -31.98
C LYS A 662 -17.23 -31.54 -31.77
N GLU A 663 -18.17 -32.28 -32.32
CA GLU A 663 -18.13 -33.74 -32.30
C GLU A 663 -17.40 -34.23 -33.55
N ARG A 664 -16.54 -35.24 -33.35
CA ARG A 664 -15.76 -35.82 -34.42
C ARG A 664 -16.50 -37.00 -35.05
#